data_53f9dfa132c8443a5fdcddf2f412f6e2
#
_entry.id   53f9dfa132c8443a5fdcddf2f412f6e2
#
_cell.length_a   1.000
_cell.length_b   1.000
_cell.length_c   1.000
_cell.angle_alpha   90.00
_cell.angle_beta   90.00
_cell.angle_gamma   90.00
#
_symmetry.space_group_name_H-M   'P 1'
#
loop_
_entity.id
_entity.type
_entity.pdbx_description
1 polymer ?
#
loop_
_entity_poly.entity_id
_entity_poly.type
_entity_poly.pdbx_seq_one_letter_code
_entity_poly.pdbx_strand_id
1 'polypeptide(L)'
;MSYLKFEKALMTNLQESLPKELLRTNRSGAYSCSTIVDCNTRKYHGLLVVPIPELDGDNHVLLSSLDPTVIQHGAEFNLGLHKYQGNNFSPMGHKYIREFDCDKVPTTLYRVGGVILKKEVVFQHYEDRILIRYTMVDCHSATTLRFRPFLAFRSVRQFTHENGTASREYSAVDNGIKTCMYAGYPDLYMQFSKKNEFVFAPDWYRGVEYPKEQERGYASNEDLYVPGYFEMPIKKGESIVFAASTSEIKTGTLKKLFDKEVAERAPRDNFFHCLVNAAHQFHRREKNDDRYILAGYPWFKCRARDTFISLPGLTLSIEENDYFELVMKTAMKGYQEFMEGKDITVNITELEHPDVPLWAIWALQQYAKETSKEECLKKYGKFIKSVMLFIEGNHHPDLELHPNGLLYADGKNKAVTWMNSTANGKPVVPRSGYIVEFNALWYNALCFCAALCELEGKQERQQHLLELAEKTKQSFLDTFLNEYGYLYDYVDGNMIDWSVRPNMIFPVAFDYSPLSQDQKKKVLDICTRELLTPKGLRSLSPKSGGYNPVYVGPQSQRDYAYHQGTAWPWLGGFYMEASLKLYRRTRLSFIERQMVGYEDEMSYHCLGTISELFDGNPPFSGRCAISFAMNVAEILRALELLDKYQY
;
A
#
# COMPACT_ATOMS: atom_id res chain seq x y z
N MET A 1 3.42 3.47 27.60
CA MET A 1 4.40 3.98 26.60
C MET A 1 3.70 3.93 25.27
N SER A 2 3.93 4.92 24.42
CA SER A 2 3.41 4.86 23.03
C SER A 2 4.05 3.67 22.30
N TYR A 3 3.29 3.00 21.43
CA TYR A 3 3.71 1.81 20.71
C TYR A 3 4.79 2.11 19.66
N LEU A 4 4.67 3.25 18.95
CA LEU A 4 5.63 3.70 17.92
C LEU A 4 6.38 4.94 18.45
N LYS A 5 7.29 4.74 19.40
CA LYS A 5 8.09 5.80 20.00
C LYS A 5 9.59 5.52 19.85
N PHE A 6 10.33 6.53 19.37
CA PHE A 6 11.77 6.47 19.17
C PHE A 6 12.46 7.60 19.91
N GLU A 7 13.47 7.25 20.68
CA GLU A 7 14.19 8.17 21.52
C GLU A 7 15.43 8.75 20.81
N LYS A 8 16.06 9.72 21.45
CA LYS A 8 17.20 10.49 20.93
C LYS A 8 18.29 9.60 20.31
N ALA A 9 18.65 8.50 20.96
CA ALA A 9 19.75 7.64 20.50
C ALA A 9 19.51 7.12 19.06
N LEU A 10 18.30 6.66 18.77
CA LEU A 10 17.90 6.22 17.45
C LEU A 10 17.77 7.40 16.47
N MET A 11 17.09 8.48 16.90
CA MET A 11 16.80 9.62 16.02
C MET A 11 18.05 10.34 15.53
N THR A 12 19.10 10.38 16.36
CA THR A 12 20.38 11.00 16.00
C THR A 12 21.32 10.08 15.20
N ASN A 13 21.02 8.79 15.13
CA ASN A 13 21.75 7.82 14.32
C ASN A 13 21.11 7.66 12.93
N LEU A 14 21.70 8.29 11.91
CA LEU A 14 21.15 8.26 10.56
C LEU A 14 21.11 6.87 9.92
N GLN A 15 21.96 5.93 10.33
CA GLN A 15 21.90 4.54 9.83
C GLN A 15 20.62 3.83 10.28
N GLU A 16 20.06 4.21 11.44
CA GLU A 16 18.83 3.63 11.96
C GLU A 16 17.58 4.44 11.64
N SER A 17 17.69 5.77 11.59
CA SER A 17 16.54 6.66 11.38
C SER A 17 16.17 6.89 9.92
N LEU A 18 17.13 6.96 8.99
CA LEU A 18 16.86 7.15 7.57
C LEU A 18 16.10 5.98 6.89
N PRO A 19 16.28 4.70 7.28
CA PRO A 19 15.46 3.63 6.73
C PRO A 19 13.99 3.67 7.14
N LYS A 20 13.65 4.41 8.21
CA LYS A 20 12.28 4.49 8.72
C LYS A 20 11.51 5.59 8.00
N GLU A 21 10.50 5.16 7.26
CA GLU A 21 9.65 6.05 6.46
C GLU A 21 8.29 6.25 7.15
N LEU A 22 7.61 7.31 6.81
CA LEU A 22 6.29 7.63 7.33
C LEU A 22 5.40 8.13 6.21
N LEU A 23 4.25 7.48 6.05
CA LEU A 23 3.23 7.79 5.06
C LEU A 23 2.03 8.45 5.72
N ARG A 24 1.51 9.50 5.10
CA ARG A 24 0.23 10.16 5.42
C ARG A 24 -0.55 10.37 4.14
N THR A 25 -1.84 10.12 4.15
CA THR A 25 -2.69 10.27 2.96
C THR A 25 -3.90 11.14 3.26
N ASN A 26 -4.46 11.77 2.22
CA ASN A 26 -5.72 12.49 2.31
C ASN A 26 -6.95 11.62 1.97
N ARG A 27 -6.75 10.34 1.65
CA ARG A 27 -7.80 9.43 1.16
C ARG A 27 -8.49 9.89 -0.14
N SER A 28 -7.82 10.72 -0.95
CA SER A 28 -8.27 11.17 -2.28
C SER A 28 -7.17 11.07 -3.34
N GLY A 29 -6.07 10.38 -3.01
CA GLY A 29 -4.95 10.15 -3.93
C GLY A 29 -3.71 10.97 -3.62
N ALA A 30 -3.81 12.07 -2.87
CA ALA A 30 -2.64 12.82 -2.41
C ALA A 30 -2.01 12.16 -1.17
N TYR A 31 -0.71 12.37 -1.00
CA TYR A 31 0.03 11.87 0.15
C TYR A 31 1.18 12.79 0.56
N SER A 32 1.68 12.56 1.76
CA SER A 32 2.95 13.06 2.27
C SER A 32 3.78 11.87 2.74
N CYS A 33 5.00 11.78 2.28
CA CYS A 33 5.94 10.73 2.66
C CYS A 33 7.34 11.28 2.80
N SER A 34 8.02 10.92 3.87
CA SER A 34 9.45 11.20 4.12
C SER A 34 9.97 10.22 5.16
N THR A 35 11.24 10.37 5.56
CA THR A 35 11.76 9.64 6.73
C THR A 35 11.30 10.30 8.04
N ILE A 36 11.43 9.58 9.16
CA ILE A 36 11.07 10.12 10.48
C ILE A 36 11.95 11.29 10.95
N VAL A 37 13.05 11.56 10.26
CA VAL A 37 13.94 12.72 10.48
C VAL A 37 13.79 13.79 9.40
N ASP A 38 12.70 13.73 8.61
CA ASP A 38 12.36 14.66 7.52
C ASP A 38 13.45 14.79 6.40
N CYS A 39 14.28 13.78 6.22
CA CYS A 39 15.23 13.70 5.11
C CYS A 39 14.63 12.85 3.98
N ASN A 40 14.41 13.45 2.83
CA ASN A 40 13.89 12.73 1.67
C ASN A 40 14.96 11.79 1.08
N THR A 41 14.62 10.52 0.87
CA THR A 41 15.54 9.48 0.36
C THR A 41 15.09 8.88 -0.95
N ARG A 42 13.86 9.21 -1.41
CA ARG A 42 13.23 8.73 -2.65
C ARG A 42 12.69 9.88 -3.48
N LYS A 43 12.67 9.75 -4.80
CA LYS A 43 12.00 10.72 -5.69
C LYS A 43 10.50 10.86 -5.40
N TYR A 44 9.90 9.86 -4.78
CA TYR A 44 8.49 9.83 -4.35
C TYR A 44 8.24 10.56 -3.03
N HIS A 45 9.29 10.93 -2.29
CA HIS A 45 9.15 11.68 -1.05
C HIS A 45 8.79 13.14 -1.32
N GLY A 46 7.93 13.66 -0.48
CA GLY A 46 7.50 15.05 -0.48
C GLY A 46 6.55 15.34 0.67
N LEU A 47 6.52 16.58 1.10
CA LEU A 47 5.61 17.05 2.14
C LEU A 47 4.19 17.23 1.59
N LEU A 48 4.05 17.69 0.33
CA LEU A 48 2.78 17.75 -0.38
C LEU A 48 2.95 17.17 -1.78
N VAL A 49 2.37 15.97 -1.98
CA VAL A 49 2.37 15.24 -3.25
C VAL A 49 0.93 15.00 -3.66
N VAL A 50 0.54 15.54 -4.82
CA VAL A 50 -0.85 15.55 -5.27
C VAL A 50 -1.00 14.99 -6.68
N PRO A 51 -2.12 14.29 -6.99
CA PRO A 51 -2.44 13.91 -8.35
C PRO A 51 -2.85 15.18 -9.13
N ILE A 52 -2.37 15.29 -10.38
CA ILE A 52 -2.72 16.42 -11.26
C ILE A 52 -3.35 15.86 -12.54
N PRO A 53 -4.69 15.71 -12.57
CA PRO A 53 -5.41 15.17 -13.73
C PRO A 53 -5.18 15.98 -15.01
N GLU A 54 -4.98 17.29 -14.90
CA GLU A 54 -4.79 18.21 -16.02
C GLU A 54 -3.45 18.01 -16.74
N LEU A 55 -2.46 17.38 -16.10
CA LEU A 55 -1.17 17.05 -16.70
C LEU A 55 -1.14 15.61 -17.24
N ASP A 56 -1.12 14.64 -16.34
CA ASP A 56 -0.97 13.23 -16.69
C ASP A 56 -1.73 12.28 -15.76
N GLY A 57 -2.45 12.83 -14.76
CA GLY A 57 -3.16 12.07 -13.76
C GLY A 57 -2.27 11.30 -12.77
N ASP A 58 -0.96 11.50 -12.84
CA ASP A 58 0.00 10.95 -11.89
C ASP A 58 0.23 11.92 -10.71
N ASN A 59 0.93 11.44 -9.69
CA ASN A 59 1.30 12.26 -8.54
C ASN A 59 2.48 13.17 -8.85
N HIS A 60 2.42 14.40 -8.36
CA HIS A 60 3.47 15.42 -8.51
C HIS A 60 3.86 15.98 -7.14
N VAL A 61 5.16 16.14 -6.91
CA VAL A 61 5.69 16.80 -5.72
C VAL A 61 5.63 18.29 -5.91
N LEU A 62 4.78 18.99 -5.18
CA LEU A 62 4.72 20.46 -5.16
C LEU A 62 5.67 21.03 -4.11
N LEU A 63 5.50 20.59 -2.85
CA LEU A 63 6.36 20.96 -1.73
C LEU A 63 7.17 19.73 -1.30
N SER A 64 8.48 19.80 -1.47
CA SER A 64 9.40 18.72 -1.10
C SER A 64 9.58 18.66 0.42
N SER A 65 9.88 19.79 1.05
CA SER A 65 10.09 19.92 2.50
C SER A 65 9.87 21.34 2.99
N LEU A 66 9.77 21.49 4.31
CA LEU A 66 9.73 22.78 5.02
C LEU A 66 10.74 22.74 6.16
N ASP A 67 11.80 23.54 6.07
CA ASP A 67 12.85 23.59 7.08
C ASP A 67 12.57 24.66 8.11
N PRO A 68 12.29 24.31 9.38
CA PRO A 68 12.20 25.28 10.46
C PRO A 68 13.59 25.63 11.01
N THR A 69 13.78 26.89 11.37
CA THR A 69 14.96 27.41 12.06
C THR A 69 14.52 28.12 13.34
N VAL A 70 15.15 27.79 14.45
CA VAL A 70 14.96 28.49 15.74
C VAL A 70 16.03 29.58 15.85
N ILE A 71 15.62 30.82 16.09
CA ILE A 71 16.51 31.97 16.22
C ILE A 71 16.39 32.53 17.63
N GLN A 72 17.52 32.57 18.36
CA GLN A 72 17.64 33.16 19.68
C GLN A 72 18.96 33.91 19.82
N HIS A 73 18.94 35.10 20.38
CA HIS A 73 20.16 35.93 20.62
C HIS A 73 21.08 36.04 19.41
N GLY A 74 20.52 36.09 18.19
CA GLY A 74 21.26 36.11 16.95
C GLY A 74 21.86 34.76 16.49
N ALA A 75 21.72 33.71 17.29
CA ALA A 75 22.09 32.35 16.88
C ALA A 75 20.96 31.67 16.13
N GLU A 76 21.27 31.01 15.02
CA GLU A 76 20.34 30.27 14.16
C GLU A 76 20.56 28.76 14.27
N PHE A 77 19.51 28.03 14.60
CA PHE A 77 19.51 26.57 14.72
C PHE A 77 18.57 25.99 13.66
N ASN A 78 19.11 25.55 12.53
CA ASN A 78 18.32 24.95 11.46
C ASN A 78 17.99 23.49 11.80
N LEU A 79 16.69 23.14 11.78
CA LEU A 79 16.18 21.81 12.11
C LEU A 79 15.96 20.92 10.87
N GLY A 80 16.25 21.41 9.66
CA GLY A 80 16.17 20.65 8.43
C GLY A 80 17.27 19.60 8.30
N LEU A 81 17.09 18.68 7.36
CA LEU A 81 18.05 17.64 7.03
C LEU A 81 17.96 17.26 5.55
N HIS A 82 19.02 17.51 4.79
CA HIS A 82 19.13 17.10 3.39
C HIS A 82 20.44 16.36 3.16
N LYS A 83 20.40 15.35 2.27
CA LYS A 83 21.61 14.70 1.80
C LYS A 83 22.09 15.35 0.51
N TYR A 84 23.37 15.68 0.43
CA TYR A 84 24.03 16.19 -0.74
C TYR A 84 25.12 15.23 -1.22
N GLN A 85 25.71 15.51 -2.38
CA GLN A 85 26.80 14.70 -2.96
C GLN A 85 27.94 14.45 -1.97
N GLY A 86 28.58 13.29 -2.09
CA GLY A 86 29.72 12.92 -1.27
C GLY A 86 29.35 12.50 0.17
N ASN A 87 28.16 11.99 0.37
CA ASN A 87 27.67 11.57 1.70
C ASN A 87 27.62 12.71 2.73
N ASN A 88 27.40 13.92 2.24
CA ASN A 88 27.29 15.13 3.05
C ASN A 88 25.84 15.39 3.44
N PHE A 89 25.58 15.59 4.75
CA PHE A 89 24.27 15.99 5.28
C PHE A 89 24.32 17.43 5.79
N SER A 90 23.45 18.28 5.26
CA SER A 90 23.35 19.67 5.67
C SER A 90 21.93 20.20 5.47
N PRO A 91 21.38 20.95 6.44
CA PRO A 91 21.85 21.07 7.82
C PRO A 91 21.73 19.76 8.58
N MET A 92 22.11 19.72 9.86
CA MET A 92 22.08 18.50 10.68
C MET A 92 21.00 18.57 11.77
N GLY A 93 19.78 18.93 11.39
CA GLY A 93 18.66 19.16 12.33
C GLY A 93 18.27 17.94 13.16
N HIS A 94 18.53 16.73 12.65
CA HIS A 94 18.28 15.49 13.39
C HIS A 94 19.01 15.41 14.72
N LYS A 95 20.15 16.09 14.89
CA LYS A 95 20.89 16.13 16.17
C LYS A 95 20.13 16.82 17.29
N TYR A 96 19.15 17.64 16.96
CA TYR A 96 18.31 18.34 17.94
C TYR A 96 17.05 17.55 18.34
N ILE A 97 16.75 16.43 17.66
CA ILE A 97 15.58 15.60 17.98
C ILE A 97 15.80 14.87 19.30
N ARG A 98 14.85 15.01 20.22
CA ARG A 98 14.80 14.29 21.51
C ARG A 98 14.04 13.00 21.40
N GLU A 99 12.90 13.06 20.74
CA GLU A 99 12.03 11.90 20.53
C GLU A 99 11.14 12.10 19.31
N PHE A 100 10.71 11.00 18.76
CA PHE A 100 9.66 10.91 17.76
C PHE A 100 8.60 9.95 18.28
N ASP A 101 7.34 10.32 18.12
CA ASP A 101 6.19 9.53 18.52
C ASP A 101 5.15 9.52 17.40
N CYS A 102 4.53 8.38 17.15
CA CYS A 102 3.49 8.23 16.14
C CYS A 102 2.27 7.51 16.72
N ASP A 103 1.62 8.10 17.72
CA ASP A 103 0.32 7.64 18.22
C ASP A 103 -0.81 8.05 17.28
N LYS A 104 -1.55 9.11 17.57
CA LYS A 104 -2.61 9.63 16.68
C LYS A 104 -2.04 10.34 15.46
N VAL A 105 -1.04 11.17 15.69
CA VAL A 105 -0.34 11.91 14.63
C VAL A 105 1.17 11.88 14.89
N PRO A 106 1.98 11.92 13.81
CA PRO A 106 3.43 12.01 13.95
C PRO A 106 3.82 13.27 14.72
N THR A 107 4.59 13.09 15.77
CA THR A 107 5.04 14.14 16.69
C THR A 107 6.54 14.07 16.87
N THR A 108 7.24 15.16 16.59
CA THR A 108 8.69 15.29 16.81
C THR A 108 8.96 16.33 17.89
N LEU A 109 9.77 15.99 18.86
CA LEU A 109 10.20 16.91 19.93
C LEU A 109 11.66 17.29 19.72
N TYR A 110 11.91 18.58 19.48
CA TYR A 110 13.26 19.14 19.35
C TYR A 110 13.68 19.83 20.65
N ARG A 111 14.96 19.72 20.98
CA ARG A 111 15.61 20.49 22.02
C ARG A 111 16.87 21.16 21.50
N VAL A 112 16.88 22.48 21.49
CA VAL A 112 17.98 23.27 20.94
C VAL A 112 18.10 24.60 21.69
N GLY A 113 19.31 24.94 22.13
CA GLY A 113 19.61 26.27 22.70
C GLY A 113 18.73 26.68 23.91
N GLY A 114 18.18 25.80 24.69
CA GLY A 114 17.25 26.13 25.81
C GLY A 114 15.78 26.25 25.33
N VAL A 115 15.48 25.88 24.10
CA VAL A 115 14.14 25.80 23.51
C VAL A 115 13.71 24.35 23.46
N ILE A 116 12.44 24.08 23.73
CA ILE A 116 11.76 22.83 23.45
C ILE A 116 10.63 23.13 22.46
N LEU A 117 10.76 22.64 21.22
CA LEU A 117 9.79 22.81 20.14
C LEU A 117 9.16 21.48 19.80
N LYS A 118 7.83 21.42 19.78
CA LYS A 118 7.04 20.27 19.34
C LYS A 118 6.51 20.52 17.93
N LYS A 119 6.70 19.55 17.02
CA LYS A 119 6.14 19.52 15.67
C LYS A 119 5.15 18.37 15.56
N GLU A 120 3.94 18.64 15.09
CA GLU A 120 2.87 17.66 14.84
C GLU A 120 2.38 17.82 13.41
N VAL A 121 2.15 16.70 12.69
CA VAL A 121 1.80 16.74 11.27
C VAL A 121 0.54 15.94 11.00
N VAL A 122 -0.40 16.53 10.25
CA VAL A 122 -1.62 15.86 9.81
C VAL A 122 -1.91 16.22 8.36
N PHE A 123 -2.34 15.23 7.56
CA PHE A 123 -2.90 15.49 6.23
C PHE A 123 -4.43 15.58 6.37
N GLN A 124 -5.03 16.67 5.89
CA GLN A 124 -6.48 16.86 5.96
C GLN A 124 -7.18 15.83 5.07
N HIS A 125 -8.20 15.15 5.59
CA HIS A 125 -8.97 14.20 4.83
C HIS A 125 -9.71 14.87 3.66
N TYR A 126 -9.62 14.25 2.48
CA TYR A 126 -10.32 14.62 1.24
C TYR A 126 -9.95 16.01 0.66
N GLU A 127 -8.90 16.63 1.20
CA GLU A 127 -8.37 17.90 0.71
C GLU A 127 -6.87 17.76 0.42
N ASP A 128 -6.39 18.45 -0.62
CA ASP A 128 -4.95 18.48 -0.94
C ASP A 128 -4.24 19.50 -0.04
N ARG A 129 -4.28 19.24 1.28
CA ARG A 129 -3.75 20.14 2.32
C ARG A 129 -3.02 19.40 3.42
N ILE A 130 -1.74 19.71 3.58
CA ILE A 130 -0.95 19.28 4.74
C ILE A 130 -0.98 20.38 5.80
N LEU A 131 -1.15 19.99 7.06
CA LEU A 131 -1.14 20.88 8.23
C LEU A 131 -0.01 20.48 9.16
N ILE A 132 0.80 21.45 9.58
CA ILE A 132 1.89 21.25 10.55
C ILE A 132 1.70 22.23 11.69
N ARG A 133 1.60 21.70 12.91
CA ARG A 133 1.56 22.51 14.13
C ARG A 133 2.92 22.52 14.80
N TYR A 134 3.44 23.72 15.06
CA TYR A 134 4.63 23.97 15.86
C TYR A 134 4.21 24.59 17.19
N THR A 135 4.53 23.92 18.30
CA THR A 135 4.22 24.40 19.65
C THR A 135 5.51 24.68 20.41
N MET A 136 5.68 25.89 20.90
CA MET A 136 6.78 26.27 21.77
C MET A 136 6.49 25.76 23.17
N VAL A 137 6.99 24.57 23.50
CA VAL A 137 6.75 23.93 24.80
C VAL A 137 7.49 24.69 25.92
N ASP A 138 8.74 25.06 25.63
CA ASP A 138 9.57 25.85 26.57
C ASP A 138 10.55 26.77 25.84
N CYS A 139 10.70 27.99 26.32
CA CYS A 139 11.76 28.93 25.95
C CYS A 139 11.96 29.94 27.04
N HIS A 140 13.21 30.34 27.25
CA HIS A 140 13.59 31.26 28.32
C HIS A 140 13.90 32.67 27.82
N SER A 141 13.87 32.92 26.51
CA SER A 141 14.17 34.21 25.89
C SER A 141 13.34 34.40 24.62
N ALA A 142 13.37 35.64 24.09
CA ALA A 142 12.71 35.97 22.85
C ALA A 142 13.18 35.03 21.72
N THR A 143 12.22 34.39 21.08
CA THR A 143 12.48 33.36 20.04
C THR A 143 11.70 33.70 18.78
N THR A 144 12.36 33.58 17.63
CA THR A 144 11.75 33.68 16.32
C THR A 144 11.85 32.32 15.61
N LEU A 145 10.79 31.93 14.92
CA LEU A 145 10.81 30.81 13.99
C LEU A 145 10.92 31.34 12.56
N ARG A 146 11.84 30.77 11.80
CA ARG A 146 11.95 30.94 10.36
C ARG A 146 11.60 29.64 9.67
N PHE A 147 10.83 29.71 8.57
CA PHE A 147 10.43 28.55 7.78
C PHE A 147 10.85 28.73 6.35
N ARG A 148 11.63 27.78 5.83
CA ARG A 148 12.12 27.79 4.45
C ARG A 148 11.47 26.65 3.66
N PRO A 149 10.58 26.95 2.69
CA PRO A 149 9.95 25.91 1.84
C PRO A 149 10.87 25.53 0.67
N PHE A 150 10.98 24.24 0.41
CA PHE A 150 11.70 23.67 -0.73
C PHE A 150 10.69 23.17 -1.77
N LEU A 151 10.62 23.81 -2.92
CA LEU A 151 9.65 23.53 -3.97
C LEU A 151 10.26 22.63 -5.04
N ALA A 152 9.47 21.71 -5.57
CA ALA A 152 9.88 20.80 -6.64
C ALA A 152 9.07 20.97 -7.93
N PHE A 153 7.74 21.01 -7.85
CA PHE A 153 6.82 21.11 -8.99
C PHE A 153 7.20 20.13 -10.12
N ARG A 154 7.25 18.85 -9.81
CA ARG A 154 7.65 17.79 -10.72
C ARG A 154 6.87 16.49 -10.52
N SER A 155 6.79 15.69 -11.58
CA SER A 155 6.30 14.31 -11.45
C SER A 155 7.13 13.53 -10.43
N VAL A 156 6.51 12.61 -9.67
CA VAL A 156 7.21 11.67 -8.79
C VAL A 156 8.15 10.73 -9.55
N ARG A 157 8.07 10.68 -10.88
CA ARG A 157 8.89 9.78 -11.72
C ARG A 157 10.17 10.42 -12.22
N GLN A 158 10.30 11.76 -12.12
CA GLN A 158 11.43 12.53 -12.66
C GLN A 158 12.02 13.43 -11.59
N PHE A 159 13.24 13.87 -11.82
CA PHE A 159 13.88 14.92 -11.04
C PHE A 159 13.94 16.21 -11.87
N THR A 160 14.00 17.34 -11.18
CA THR A 160 14.15 18.67 -11.78
C THR A 160 15.49 19.27 -11.36
N HIS A 161 16.11 19.98 -12.29
CA HIS A 161 17.32 20.76 -12.03
C HIS A 161 17.05 22.23 -12.26
N GLU A 162 17.92 23.10 -11.74
CA GLU A 162 17.87 24.56 -11.98
C GLU A 162 17.67 24.83 -13.45
N ASN A 163 16.71 25.70 -13.77
CA ASN A 163 16.37 26.03 -15.14
C ASN A 163 15.81 27.46 -15.22
N GLY A 164 15.82 28.01 -16.42
CA GLY A 164 15.33 29.37 -16.68
C GLY A 164 13.82 29.48 -16.92
N THR A 165 13.07 28.37 -16.96
CA THR A 165 11.62 28.37 -17.21
C THR A 165 10.82 28.41 -15.91
N ALA A 166 11.44 28.11 -14.77
CA ALA A 166 10.81 28.18 -13.46
C ALA A 166 10.41 29.62 -13.12
N SER A 167 9.12 29.85 -12.90
CA SER A 167 8.64 31.17 -12.44
C SER A 167 9.13 31.43 -11.01
N ARG A 168 9.59 32.68 -10.78
CA ARG A 168 9.96 33.17 -9.45
C ARG A 168 8.88 34.04 -8.83
N GLU A 169 7.74 34.19 -9.51
CA GLU A 169 6.65 35.03 -9.07
C GLU A 169 5.90 34.42 -7.89
N TYR A 170 5.45 35.29 -7.01
CA TYR A 170 4.54 34.93 -5.92
C TYR A 170 3.52 36.06 -5.72
N SER A 171 2.41 35.73 -5.10
CA SER A 171 1.40 36.71 -4.67
C SER A 171 1.15 36.55 -3.17
N ALA A 172 1.00 37.68 -2.48
CA ALA A 172 0.60 37.66 -1.07
C ALA A 172 -0.85 37.19 -0.93
N VAL A 173 -1.08 36.36 0.09
CA VAL A 173 -2.41 35.90 0.52
C VAL A 173 -2.53 36.08 2.04
N ASP A 174 -3.68 35.74 2.62
CA ASP A 174 -3.88 35.87 4.06
C ASP A 174 -2.81 35.08 4.85
N ASN A 175 -1.96 35.79 5.60
CA ASN A 175 -0.84 35.26 6.37
C ASN A 175 0.06 34.28 5.60
N GLY A 176 0.37 34.58 4.34
CA GLY A 176 1.21 33.73 3.52
C GLY A 176 1.40 34.19 2.09
N ILE A 177 1.81 33.25 1.25
CA ILE A 177 1.97 33.48 -0.19
C ILE A 177 1.34 32.34 -1.00
N LYS A 178 1.07 32.61 -2.27
CA LYS A 178 0.86 31.59 -3.30
C LYS A 178 1.91 31.71 -4.40
N THR A 179 2.30 30.60 -4.98
CA THR A 179 3.26 30.52 -6.08
C THR A 179 2.99 29.31 -6.97
N CYS A 180 3.42 29.39 -8.22
CA CYS A 180 3.39 28.30 -9.18
C CYS A 180 4.65 28.36 -10.05
N MET A 181 5.45 27.29 -10.07
CA MET A 181 6.73 27.30 -10.80
C MET A 181 6.56 27.11 -12.31
N TYR A 182 5.57 26.34 -12.75
CA TYR A 182 5.40 25.98 -14.16
C TYR A 182 3.93 26.02 -14.58
N ALA A 183 3.67 26.41 -15.82
CA ALA A 183 2.33 26.39 -16.39
C ALA A 183 1.71 24.99 -16.37
N GLY A 184 0.41 24.90 -16.12
CA GLY A 184 -0.33 23.64 -16.01
C GLY A 184 -0.36 23.05 -14.62
N TYR A 185 0.47 23.52 -13.69
CA TYR A 185 0.38 23.16 -12.28
C TYR A 185 -0.64 24.03 -11.53
N PRO A 186 -1.25 23.51 -10.46
CA PRO A 186 -2.05 24.34 -9.56
C PRO A 186 -1.16 25.31 -8.77
N ASP A 187 -1.75 26.41 -8.31
CA ASP A 187 -1.11 27.29 -7.33
C ASP A 187 -0.84 26.51 -6.03
N LEU A 188 0.34 26.71 -5.46
CA LEU A 188 0.69 26.26 -4.12
C LEU A 188 0.51 27.41 -3.12
N TYR A 189 -0.45 27.26 -2.22
CA TYR A 189 -0.70 28.19 -1.11
C TYR A 189 0.09 27.72 0.12
N MET A 190 0.86 28.63 0.70
CA MET A 190 1.61 28.42 1.95
C MET A 190 1.19 29.50 2.94
N GLN A 191 0.42 29.10 3.96
CA GLN A 191 -0.24 30.02 4.88
C GLN A 191 -0.02 29.61 6.33
N PHE A 192 -0.04 30.59 7.25
CA PHE A 192 0.13 30.37 8.68
C PHE A 192 -1.06 30.87 9.50
N SER A 193 -1.32 30.25 10.64
CA SER A 193 -2.35 30.71 11.61
C SER A 193 -1.98 32.01 12.32
N LYS A 194 -0.82 32.56 12.05
CA LYS A 194 -0.26 33.78 12.66
C LYS A 194 0.32 34.70 11.61
N LYS A 195 0.16 35.99 11.83
CA LYS A 195 0.81 37.02 10.99
C LYS A 195 2.32 36.77 10.95
N ASN A 196 2.88 36.81 9.78
CA ASN A 196 4.31 36.57 9.51
C ASN A 196 4.84 37.59 8.50
N GLU A 197 6.16 37.65 8.39
CA GLU A 197 6.87 38.35 7.35
C GLU A 197 7.39 37.32 6.35
N PHE A 198 7.11 37.55 5.06
CA PHE A 198 7.75 36.78 3.99
C PHE A 198 8.89 37.59 3.39
N VAL A 199 10.09 37.04 3.49
CA VAL A 199 11.31 37.63 2.90
C VAL A 199 11.60 36.93 1.58
N PHE A 200 11.44 37.63 0.50
CA PHE A 200 11.76 37.13 -0.85
C PHE A 200 13.28 37.02 -1.01
N ALA A 201 13.79 35.80 -1.08
CA ALA A 201 15.22 35.51 -1.24
C ALA A 201 15.36 34.23 -2.09
N PRO A 202 15.05 34.32 -3.39
CA PRO A 202 14.99 33.16 -4.27
C PRO A 202 16.37 32.54 -4.51
N ASP A 203 16.49 31.24 -4.34
CA ASP A 203 17.72 30.50 -4.61
C ASP A 203 17.40 29.05 -5.01
N TRP A 204 18.35 28.39 -5.68
CA TRP A 204 18.34 26.97 -5.95
C TRP A 204 19.31 26.24 -5.05
N TYR A 205 18.80 25.20 -4.36
CA TYR A 205 19.58 24.27 -3.56
C TYR A 205 19.95 23.08 -4.44
N ARG A 206 21.22 23.04 -4.88
CA ARG A 206 21.70 22.15 -5.93
C ARG A 206 22.25 20.84 -5.38
N GLY A 207 22.04 19.73 -6.13
CA GLY A 207 22.66 18.46 -5.85
C GLY A 207 22.12 17.72 -4.62
N VAL A 208 20.83 17.90 -4.30
CA VAL A 208 20.15 17.09 -3.28
C VAL A 208 20.09 15.65 -3.76
N GLU A 209 20.56 14.69 -2.94
CA GLU A 209 20.64 13.26 -3.29
C GLU A 209 19.55 12.42 -2.63
N TYR A 210 19.11 11.40 -3.39
CA TYR A 210 18.11 10.41 -2.99
C TYR A 210 18.74 9.01 -3.01
N PRO A 211 19.30 8.52 -1.89
CA PRO A 211 20.06 7.28 -1.84
C PRO A 211 19.26 6.04 -2.25
N LYS A 212 17.95 6.02 -1.99
CA LYS A 212 17.10 4.90 -2.40
C LYS A 212 16.93 4.80 -3.93
N GLU A 213 17.02 5.89 -4.66
CA GLU A 213 17.01 5.86 -6.13
C GLU A 213 18.37 5.39 -6.67
N GLN A 214 19.46 5.80 -6.02
CA GLN A 214 20.80 5.32 -6.37
C GLN A 214 20.95 3.81 -6.17
N GLU A 215 20.47 3.26 -5.05
CA GLU A 215 20.44 1.81 -4.78
C GLU A 215 19.68 1.04 -5.86
N ARG A 216 18.69 1.68 -6.51
CA ARG A 216 17.85 1.10 -7.55
C ARG A 216 18.39 1.33 -8.97
N GLY A 217 19.55 1.98 -9.12
CA GLY A 217 20.19 2.26 -10.41
C GLY A 217 19.53 3.36 -11.23
N TYR A 218 18.80 4.28 -10.59
CA TYR A 218 18.16 5.43 -11.24
C TYR A 218 18.95 6.72 -11.01
N ALA A 219 18.60 7.78 -11.77
CA ALA A 219 18.99 9.13 -11.44
C ALA A 219 18.57 9.45 -10.00
N SER A 220 19.48 10.07 -9.23
CA SER A 220 19.34 10.17 -7.78
C SER A 220 19.57 11.56 -7.21
N ASN A 221 19.64 12.59 -8.03
CA ASN A 221 19.83 13.96 -7.57
C ASN A 221 18.90 14.94 -8.26
N GLU A 222 18.58 16.02 -7.56
CA GLU A 222 17.81 17.14 -8.10
C GLU A 222 18.25 18.46 -7.48
N ASP A 223 17.77 19.55 -8.06
CA ASP A 223 17.87 20.89 -7.49
C ASP A 223 16.48 21.33 -7.03
N LEU A 224 16.38 21.89 -5.83
CA LEU A 224 15.14 22.37 -5.24
C LEU A 224 15.12 23.90 -5.22
N TYR A 225 14.00 24.48 -5.61
CA TYR A 225 13.81 25.93 -5.59
C TYR A 225 13.25 26.40 -4.25
N VAL A 226 13.84 27.46 -3.71
CA VAL A 226 13.39 28.12 -2.48
C VAL A 226 13.06 29.57 -2.83
N PRO A 227 11.79 30.01 -2.71
CA PRO A 227 11.41 31.41 -3.04
C PRO A 227 11.86 32.44 -1.99
N GLY A 228 12.18 31.96 -0.79
CA GLY A 228 12.51 32.77 0.37
C GLY A 228 12.13 32.09 1.65
N TYR A 229 11.79 32.84 2.67
CA TYR A 229 11.43 32.29 3.97
C TYR A 229 10.40 33.16 4.71
N PHE A 230 9.69 32.53 5.63
CA PHE A 230 8.74 33.18 6.53
C PHE A 230 9.36 33.33 7.93
N GLU A 231 9.17 34.50 8.56
CA GLU A 231 9.59 34.73 9.94
C GLU A 231 8.44 35.20 10.81
N MET A 232 8.43 34.70 12.05
CA MET A 232 7.49 35.18 13.06
C MET A 232 7.99 34.87 14.47
N PRO A 233 7.74 35.77 15.45
CA PRO A 233 8.06 35.52 16.84
C PRO A 233 7.11 34.46 17.42
N ILE A 234 7.61 33.67 18.39
CA ILE A 234 6.82 32.70 19.12
C ILE A 234 7.15 32.75 20.61
N LYS A 235 6.13 32.57 21.46
CA LYS A 235 6.26 32.60 22.92
C LYS A 235 6.03 31.21 23.51
N LYS A 236 6.53 30.99 24.73
CA LYS A 236 6.25 29.78 25.49
C LYS A 236 4.73 29.51 25.58
N GLY A 237 4.32 28.28 25.32
CA GLY A 237 2.94 27.83 25.29
C GLY A 237 2.16 28.20 24.01
N GLU A 238 2.74 29.00 23.11
CA GLU A 238 2.12 29.37 21.85
C GLU A 238 2.26 28.26 20.80
N SER A 239 1.24 28.08 19.96
CA SER A 239 1.29 27.23 18.79
C SER A 239 0.97 27.99 17.51
N ILE A 240 1.67 27.61 16.43
CA ILE A 240 1.50 28.11 15.08
C ILE A 240 1.16 26.91 14.17
N VAL A 241 0.16 27.06 13.30
CA VAL A 241 -0.19 26.04 12.30
C VAL A 241 0.20 26.57 10.93
N PHE A 242 1.01 25.80 10.22
CA PHE A 242 1.34 25.97 8.80
C PHE A 242 0.40 25.11 7.97
N ALA A 243 -0.06 25.64 6.84
CA ALA A 243 -0.80 24.92 5.82
C ALA A 243 -0.12 25.06 4.47
N ALA A 244 0.13 23.94 3.79
CA ALA A 244 0.44 23.93 2.36
C ALA A 244 -0.70 23.22 1.61
N SER A 245 -1.21 23.85 0.56
CA SER A 245 -2.44 23.41 -0.11
C SER A 245 -2.49 23.88 -1.57
N THR A 246 -3.32 23.20 -2.37
CA THR A 246 -3.70 23.66 -3.73
C THR A 246 -4.86 24.66 -3.73
N SER A 247 -5.37 25.02 -2.55
CA SER A 247 -6.46 26.00 -2.38
C SER A 247 -6.22 26.91 -1.18
N GLU A 248 -6.64 28.17 -1.30
CA GLU A 248 -6.55 29.13 -0.20
C GLU A 248 -7.45 28.75 0.98
N ILE A 249 -7.01 29.07 2.21
CA ILE A 249 -7.79 28.87 3.43
C ILE A 249 -7.82 30.13 4.28
N LYS A 250 -8.91 30.34 5.00
CA LYS A 250 -9.00 31.39 6.03
C LYS A 250 -8.12 31.04 7.21
N THR A 251 -7.03 31.74 7.41
CA THR A 251 -5.97 31.38 8.37
C THR A 251 -6.44 31.36 9.84
N GLY A 252 -7.45 32.15 10.19
CA GLY A 252 -8.08 32.11 11.49
C GLY A 252 -8.76 30.78 11.86
N THR A 253 -9.01 29.91 10.87
CA THR A 253 -9.62 28.59 11.10
C THR A 253 -8.58 27.46 11.29
N LEU A 254 -7.31 27.69 10.98
CA LEU A 254 -6.28 26.65 10.91
C LEU A 254 -6.08 25.86 12.21
N LYS A 255 -6.07 26.54 13.36
CA LYS A 255 -5.90 25.85 14.65
C LYS A 255 -7.08 24.90 14.95
N LYS A 256 -8.32 25.39 14.75
CA LYS A 256 -9.53 24.59 14.95
C LYS A 256 -9.57 23.41 13.97
N LEU A 257 -9.18 23.63 12.71
CA LEU A 257 -9.11 22.58 11.71
C LEU A 257 -8.09 21.52 12.10
N PHE A 258 -6.90 21.92 12.54
CA PHE A 258 -5.89 20.97 13.01
C PHE A 258 -6.40 20.12 14.16
N ASP A 259 -7.02 20.73 15.17
CA ASP A 259 -7.57 20.00 16.33
C ASP A 259 -8.69 19.02 15.91
N LYS A 260 -9.54 19.42 14.99
CA LYS A 260 -10.58 18.54 14.42
C LYS A 260 -9.94 17.32 13.74
N GLU A 261 -8.97 17.52 12.85
CA GLU A 261 -8.30 16.44 12.14
C GLU A 261 -7.57 15.48 13.08
N VAL A 262 -6.94 15.97 14.16
CA VAL A 262 -6.32 15.13 15.19
C VAL A 262 -7.36 14.32 15.95
N ALA A 263 -8.51 14.92 16.27
CA ALA A 263 -9.59 14.24 17.00
C ALA A 263 -10.17 13.05 16.21
N GLU A 264 -10.20 13.16 14.89
CA GLU A 264 -10.68 12.11 13.98
C GLU A 264 -9.66 10.96 13.74
N ARG A 265 -8.42 11.07 14.25
CA ARG A 265 -7.41 10.03 14.10
C ARG A 265 -7.52 8.97 15.18
N ALA A 266 -7.54 7.70 14.78
CA ALA A 266 -7.41 6.59 15.70
C ALA A 266 -5.96 6.47 16.20
N PRO A 267 -5.73 6.09 17.48
CA PRO A 267 -4.38 5.86 18.00
C PRO A 267 -3.71 4.64 17.32
N ARG A 268 -2.38 4.63 17.33
CA ARG A 268 -1.54 3.48 16.95
C ARG A 268 -0.87 2.92 18.20
N ASP A 269 -1.66 2.43 19.14
CA ASP A 269 -1.23 1.99 20.46
C ASP A 269 -0.92 0.49 20.53
N ASN A 270 -1.20 -0.25 19.45
CA ASN A 270 -0.90 -1.68 19.31
C ASN A 270 -0.79 -2.09 17.82
N PHE A 271 -0.41 -3.34 17.59
CA PHE A 271 -0.25 -3.91 16.25
C PHE A 271 -1.52 -3.82 15.40
N PHE A 272 -2.66 -4.25 15.94
CA PHE A 272 -3.94 -4.21 15.22
C PHE A 272 -4.33 -2.79 14.83
N HIS A 273 -4.25 -1.83 15.76
CA HIS A 273 -4.59 -0.43 15.46
C HIS A 273 -3.61 0.22 14.45
N CYS A 274 -2.35 -0.20 14.40
CA CYS A 274 -1.44 0.20 13.32
C CYS A 274 -1.96 -0.28 11.97
N LEU A 275 -2.35 -1.55 11.86
CA LEU A 275 -2.88 -2.12 10.62
C LEU A 275 -4.23 -1.50 10.21
N VAL A 276 -5.12 -1.18 11.15
CA VAL A 276 -6.37 -0.44 10.88
C VAL A 276 -6.07 0.95 10.30
N ASN A 277 -5.12 1.69 10.88
CA ASN A 277 -4.67 2.96 10.32
C ASN A 277 -4.08 2.79 8.90
N ALA A 278 -3.30 1.73 8.66
CA ALA A 278 -2.76 1.41 7.35
C ALA A 278 -3.88 1.07 6.34
N ALA A 279 -4.89 0.28 6.76
CA ALA A 279 -6.06 -0.04 5.94
C ALA A 279 -6.75 1.23 5.44
N HIS A 280 -7.01 2.18 6.34
CA HIS A 280 -7.63 3.46 6.00
C HIS A 280 -6.81 4.30 5.01
N GLN A 281 -5.49 4.13 4.93
CA GLN A 281 -4.66 4.84 3.94
C GLN A 281 -4.89 4.35 2.51
N PHE A 282 -5.31 3.09 2.34
CA PHE A 282 -5.64 2.55 1.01
C PHE A 282 -7.06 2.90 0.56
N HIS A 283 -7.94 3.32 1.47
CA HIS A 283 -9.27 3.79 1.12
C HIS A 283 -9.17 5.10 0.34
N ARG A 284 -9.70 5.13 -0.87
CA ARG A 284 -9.69 6.31 -1.74
C ARG A 284 -11.11 6.71 -2.11
N ARG A 285 -11.42 8.00 -1.96
CA ARG A 285 -12.66 8.62 -2.39
C ARG A 285 -12.39 9.61 -3.51
N GLU A 286 -13.20 9.57 -4.55
CA GLU A 286 -13.21 10.57 -5.61
C GLU A 286 -14.33 11.61 -5.44
N LYS A 287 -14.26 12.70 -6.22
CA LYS A 287 -15.24 13.81 -6.14
C LYS A 287 -16.65 13.38 -6.49
N ASN A 288 -16.83 12.39 -7.37
CA ASN A 288 -18.10 11.78 -7.75
C ASN A 288 -18.66 10.79 -6.70
N ASP A 289 -18.00 10.69 -5.56
CA ASP A 289 -18.31 9.79 -4.45
C ASP A 289 -18.03 8.30 -4.69
N ASP A 290 -17.40 7.94 -5.81
CA ASP A 290 -16.89 6.59 -6.03
C ASP A 290 -15.80 6.23 -5.00
N ARG A 291 -15.78 4.96 -4.59
CA ARG A 291 -14.82 4.43 -3.61
C ARG A 291 -13.93 3.38 -4.23
N TYR A 292 -12.67 3.41 -3.84
CA TYR A 292 -11.63 2.55 -4.38
C TYR A 292 -10.71 2.02 -3.29
N ILE A 293 -9.99 0.95 -3.60
CA ILE A 293 -8.80 0.50 -2.87
C ILE A 293 -7.57 0.82 -3.72
N LEU A 294 -6.66 1.62 -3.19
CA LEU A 294 -5.36 1.87 -3.80
C LEU A 294 -4.44 0.70 -3.47
N ALA A 295 -3.80 0.10 -4.48
CA ALA A 295 -3.05 -1.15 -4.31
C ALA A 295 -1.79 -1.02 -3.45
N GLY A 296 -1.16 0.17 -3.42
CA GLY A 296 0.03 0.41 -2.60
C GLY A 296 0.71 1.74 -2.87
N TYR A 297 1.44 2.21 -1.87
CA TYR A 297 2.18 3.46 -1.93
C TYR A 297 3.68 3.22 -2.12
N PRO A 298 4.37 4.12 -2.85
CA PRO A 298 3.88 5.40 -3.38
C PRO A 298 3.48 5.38 -4.87
N TRP A 299 3.53 4.26 -5.59
CA TRP A 299 3.40 4.27 -7.05
C TRP A 299 2.27 3.43 -7.65
N PHE A 300 1.60 2.61 -6.88
CA PHE A 300 0.48 1.82 -7.40
C PHE A 300 -0.80 2.67 -7.53
N LYS A 301 -1.66 2.23 -8.46
CA LYS A 301 -3.01 2.77 -8.67
C LYS A 301 -4.05 1.78 -8.13
N CYS A 302 -5.32 2.01 -8.42
CA CYS A 302 -6.39 1.09 -8.09
C CYS A 302 -6.44 0.00 -9.16
N ARG A 303 -6.03 -1.23 -8.81
CA ARG A 303 -6.00 -2.39 -9.71
C ARG A 303 -7.08 -3.39 -9.30
N ALA A 304 -7.73 -4.03 -10.26
CA ALA A 304 -8.88 -4.90 -10.01
C ALA A 304 -8.56 -6.09 -9.12
N ARG A 305 -7.49 -6.85 -9.42
CA ARG A 305 -7.04 -8.00 -8.59
C ARG A 305 -6.77 -7.58 -7.16
N ASP A 306 -5.96 -6.53 -6.99
CA ASP A 306 -5.59 -6.03 -5.67
C ASP A 306 -6.81 -5.55 -4.88
N THR A 307 -7.78 -4.92 -5.56
CA THR A 307 -9.04 -4.50 -4.95
C THR A 307 -9.80 -5.70 -4.40
N PHE A 308 -10.07 -6.72 -5.20
CA PHE A 308 -10.90 -7.86 -4.76
C PHE A 308 -10.20 -8.73 -3.69
N ILE A 309 -8.88 -8.93 -3.78
CA ILE A 309 -8.13 -9.66 -2.74
C ILE A 309 -8.08 -8.88 -1.44
N SER A 310 -7.86 -7.54 -1.51
CA SER A 310 -7.67 -6.72 -0.32
C SER A 310 -8.96 -6.33 0.38
N LEU A 311 -10.06 -6.24 -0.38
CA LEU A 311 -11.31 -5.66 0.11
C LEU A 311 -11.84 -6.32 1.38
N PRO A 312 -11.90 -7.67 1.51
CA PRO A 312 -12.36 -8.29 2.75
C PRO A 312 -11.53 -7.89 3.98
N GLY A 313 -10.21 -7.97 3.90
CA GLY A 313 -9.33 -7.66 5.04
C GLY A 313 -9.28 -6.17 5.39
N LEU A 314 -9.37 -5.28 4.39
CA LEU A 314 -9.34 -3.82 4.62
C LEU A 314 -10.67 -3.23 5.06
N THR A 315 -11.74 -4.02 5.09
CA THR A 315 -13.08 -3.54 5.45
C THR A 315 -13.81 -4.49 6.40
N LEU A 316 -14.12 -5.71 6.00
CA LEU A 316 -14.88 -6.66 6.81
C LEU A 316 -14.14 -7.01 8.12
N SER A 317 -12.84 -7.28 8.05
CA SER A 317 -12.04 -7.62 9.23
C SER A 317 -11.81 -6.47 10.22
N ILE A 318 -12.27 -5.26 9.89
CA ILE A 318 -12.25 -4.07 10.76
C ILE A 318 -13.66 -3.49 10.97
N GLU A 319 -14.71 -4.30 10.71
CA GLU A 319 -16.12 -3.96 10.93
C GLU A 319 -16.63 -2.78 10.07
N GLU A 320 -16.02 -2.52 8.90
CA GLU A 320 -16.42 -1.45 7.96
C GLU A 320 -17.21 -2.00 6.75
N ASN A 321 -18.28 -2.74 6.98
CA ASN A 321 -19.10 -3.38 5.95
C ASN A 321 -19.68 -2.39 4.94
N ASP A 322 -20.05 -1.19 5.38
CA ASP A 322 -20.57 -0.13 4.50
C ASP A 322 -19.51 0.30 3.48
N TYR A 323 -18.24 0.36 3.89
CA TYR A 323 -17.15 0.71 2.96
C TYR A 323 -16.89 -0.42 1.95
N PHE A 324 -17.00 -1.68 2.36
CA PHE A 324 -16.99 -2.83 1.44
C PHE A 324 -18.03 -2.64 0.33
N GLU A 325 -19.27 -2.33 0.69
CA GLU A 325 -20.38 -2.19 -0.25
C GLU A 325 -20.16 -1.02 -1.24
N LEU A 326 -19.62 0.09 -0.76
CA LEU A 326 -19.32 1.25 -1.60
C LEU A 326 -18.21 0.96 -2.62
N VAL A 327 -17.13 0.29 -2.22
CA VAL A 327 -16.06 -0.12 -3.13
C VAL A 327 -16.56 -1.19 -4.10
N MET A 328 -17.29 -2.18 -3.60
CA MET A 328 -17.85 -3.26 -4.43
C MET A 328 -18.79 -2.69 -5.52
N LYS A 329 -19.62 -1.70 -5.18
CA LYS A 329 -20.48 -1.00 -6.15
C LYS A 329 -19.66 -0.40 -7.31
N THR A 330 -18.57 0.29 -6.99
CA THR A 330 -17.68 0.90 -7.99
C THR A 330 -16.97 -0.17 -8.84
N ALA A 331 -16.43 -1.21 -8.18
CA ALA A 331 -15.71 -2.29 -8.86
C ALA A 331 -16.62 -3.13 -9.76
N MET A 332 -17.84 -3.42 -9.31
CA MET A 332 -18.86 -4.12 -10.11
C MET A 332 -19.24 -3.32 -11.36
N LYS A 333 -19.42 -2.00 -11.24
CA LYS A 333 -19.70 -1.12 -12.38
C LYS A 333 -18.61 -1.27 -13.45
N GLY A 334 -17.34 -1.14 -13.05
CA GLY A 334 -16.22 -1.28 -13.98
C GLY A 334 -16.14 -2.67 -14.62
N TYR A 335 -16.36 -3.73 -13.83
CA TYR A 335 -16.34 -5.08 -14.37
C TYR A 335 -17.54 -5.38 -15.29
N GLN A 336 -18.72 -4.82 -15.03
CA GLN A 336 -19.88 -4.91 -15.95
C GLN A 336 -19.61 -4.19 -17.26
N GLU A 337 -19.04 -2.97 -17.21
CA GLU A 337 -18.61 -2.24 -18.39
C GLU A 337 -17.62 -3.07 -19.25
N PHE A 338 -16.65 -3.73 -18.59
CA PHE A 338 -15.72 -4.65 -19.25
C PHE A 338 -16.43 -5.83 -19.91
N MET A 339 -17.32 -6.54 -19.19
CA MET A 339 -18.05 -7.69 -19.73
C MET A 339 -18.94 -7.32 -20.94
N GLU A 340 -19.46 -6.09 -20.96
CA GLU A 340 -20.31 -5.57 -22.04
C GLU A 340 -19.50 -4.94 -23.19
N GLY A 341 -18.17 -4.92 -23.12
CA GLY A 341 -17.29 -4.30 -24.12
C GLY A 341 -17.47 -2.77 -24.23
N LYS A 342 -17.87 -2.12 -23.12
CA LYS A 342 -18.04 -0.67 -23.03
C LYS A 342 -16.76 0.02 -22.57
N ASP A 343 -16.71 1.34 -22.77
CA ASP A 343 -15.65 2.16 -22.19
C ASP A 343 -15.73 2.11 -20.66
N ILE A 344 -14.57 1.91 -20.01
CA ILE A 344 -14.46 1.87 -18.55
C ILE A 344 -14.54 3.28 -18.01
N THR A 345 -15.55 3.55 -17.19
CA THR A 345 -15.80 4.88 -16.60
C THR A 345 -15.29 5.04 -15.18
N VAL A 346 -14.85 3.95 -14.55
CA VAL A 346 -14.26 3.94 -13.20
C VAL A 346 -12.74 3.93 -13.26
N ASN A 347 -12.10 4.42 -12.21
CA ASN A 347 -10.65 4.53 -12.13
C ASN A 347 -10.00 3.24 -11.56
N ILE A 348 -10.36 2.09 -12.17
CA ILE A 348 -9.79 0.78 -11.84
C ILE A 348 -9.12 0.23 -13.10
N THR A 349 -7.87 -0.17 -12.98
CA THR A 349 -7.07 -0.76 -14.07
C THR A 349 -7.05 -2.28 -13.99
N GLU A 350 -6.62 -2.94 -15.07
CA GLU A 350 -6.38 -4.40 -15.12
C GLU A 350 -7.66 -5.24 -14.88
N LEU A 351 -8.83 -4.73 -15.27
CA LEU A 351 -10.10 -5.46 -15.19
C LEU A 351 -10.12 -6.70 -16.11
N GLU A 352 -9.33 -6.67 -17.18
CA GLU A 352 -9.21 -7.73 -18.18
C GLU A 352 -8.36 -8.93 -17.74
N HIS A 353 -7.75 -8.89 -16.57
CA HIS A 353 -6.96 -10.03 -16.10
C HIS A 353 -7.86 -11.24 -15.81
N PRO A 354 -7.45 -12.46 -16.23
CA PRO A 354 -8.36 -13.62 -16.24
C PRO A 354 -8.74 -14.13 -14.83
N ASP A 355 -7.99 -13.84 -13.80
CA ASP A 355 -8.31 -14.21 -12.41
C ASP A 355 -9.22 -13.21 -11.70
N VAL A 356 -9.40 -12.00 -12.25
CA VAL A 356 -10.21 -10.94 -11.63
C VAL A 356 -11.66 -11.38 -11.33
N PRO A 357 -12.41 -12.00 -12.26
CA PRO A 357 -13.78 -12.45 -11.97
C PRO A 357 -13.84 -13.51 -10.86
N LEU A 358 -12.82 -14.35 -10.78
CA LEU A 358 -12.74 -15.40 -9.75
C LEU A 358 -12.49 -14.80 -8.36
N TRP A 359 -11.60 -13.81 -8.25
CA TRP A 359 -11.36 -13.06 -7.02
C TRP A 359 -12.56 -12.21 -6.60
N ALA A 360 -13.31 -11.67 -7.57
CA ALA A 360 -14.55 -10.95 -7.28
C ALA A 360 -15.58 -11.85 -6.58
N ILE A 361 -15.77 -13.09 -7.07
CA ILE A 361 -16.66 -14.07 -6.43
C ILE A 361 -16.14 -14.47 -5.05
N TRP A 362 -14.81 -14.65 -4.89
CA TRP A 362 -14.22 -14.94 -3.59
C TRP A 362 -14.44 -13.80 -2.58
N ALA A 363 -14.28 -12.54 -2.99
CA ALA A 363 -14.55 -11.39 -2.12
C ALA A 363 -16.01 -11.35 -1.66
N LEU A 364 -16.97 -11.64 -2.56
CA LEU A 364 -18.39 -11.73 -2.24
C LEU A 364 -18.72 -12.94 -1.34
N GLN A 365 -17.97 -14.02 -1.46
CA GLN A 365 -18.06 -15.15 -0.53
C GLN A 365 -17.61 -14.76 0.88
N GLN A 366 -16.55 -13.94 1.02
CA GLN A 366 -16.16 -13.43 2.33
C GLN A 366 -17.23 -12.49 2.92
N TYR A 367 -17.84 -11.63 2.09
CA TYR A 367 -18.97 -10.81 2.50
C TYR A 367 -20.15 -11.66 3.00
N ALA A 368 -20.47 -12.76 2.29
CA ALA A 368 -21.53 -13.70 2.71
C ALA A 368 -21.21 -14.40 4.04
N LYS A 369 -19.95 -14.61 4.37
CA LYS A 369 -19.52 -15.19 5.67
C LYS A 369 -19.67 -14.21 6.82
N GLU A 370 -19.41 -12.93 6.57
CA GLU A 370 -19.51 -11.88 7.59
C GLU A 370 -20.95 -11.42 7.81
N THR A 371 -21.78 -11.46 6.79
CA THR A 371 -23.20 -11.08 6.85
C THR A 371 -24.10 -12.32 6.81
N SER A 372 -24.58 -12.68 5.64
CA SER A 372 -25.25 -13.94 5.34
C SER A 372 -25.27 -14.21 3.83
N LYS A 373 -25.51 -15.47 3.45
CA LYS A 373 -25.69 -15.82 2.04
C LYS A 373 -26.93 -15.15 1.44
N GLU A 374 -27.99 -14.99 2.21
CA GLU A 374 -29.22 -14.33 1.83
C GLU A 374 -29.00 -12.83 1.51
N GLU A 375 -28.25 -12.14 2.36
CA GLU A 375 -27.93 -10.71 2.12
C GLU A 375 -26.99 -10.56 0.91
N CYS A 376 -25.99 -11.41 0.78
CA CYS A 376 -25.10 -11.46 -0.38
C CYS A 376 -25.91 -11.71 -1.68
N LEU A 377 -26.79 -12.67 -1.66
CA LEU A 377 -27.65 -13.00 -2.81
C LEU A 377 -28.56 -11.83 -3.21
N LYS A 378 -29.18 -11.20 -2.24
CA LYS A 378 -30.03 -10.03 -2.45
C LYS A 378 -29.30 -8.86 -3.10
N LYS A 379 -28.09 -8.54 -2.63
CA LYS A 379 -27.29 -7.40 -3.13
C LYS A 379 -26.53 -7.72 -4.40
N TYR A 380 -25.95 -8.90 -4.49
CA TYR A 380 -24.94 -9.24 -5.50
C TYR A 380 -25.28 -10.43 -6.40
N GLY A 381 -26.40 -11.10 -6.17
CA GLY A 381 -26.78 -12.32 -6.89
C GLY A 381 -26.85 -12.14 -8.42
N LYS A 382 -27.33 -10.97 -8.89
CA LYS A 382 -27.36 -10.66 -10.35
C LYS A 382 -25.95 -10.56 -10.92
N PHE A 383 -25.03 -9.89 -10.22
CA PHE A 383 -23.65 -9.74 -10.64
C PHE A 383 -22.92 -11.09 -10.66
N ILE A 384 -23.03 -11.89 -9.59
CA ILE A 384 -22.46 -13.24 -9.49
C ILE A 384 -22.93 -14.08 -10.66
N LYS A 385 -24.23 -14.08 -10.95
CA LYS A 385 -24.81 -14.83 -12.07
C LYS A 385 -24.22 -14.38 -13.42
N SER A 386 -24.09 -13.07 -13.64
CA SER A 386 -23.52 -12.52 -14.88
C SER A 386 -22.05 -12.93 -15.06
N VAL A 387 -21.25 -12.87 -14.00
CA VAL A 387 -19.85 -13.31 -14.00
C VAL A 387 -19.74 -14.80 -14.32
N MET A 388 -20.55 -15.65 -13.68
CA MET A 388 -20.54 -17.10 -13.95
C MET A 388 -20.89 -17.42 -15.39
N LEU A 389 -21.95 -16.79 -15.93
CA LEU A 389 -22.34 -16.99 -17.34
C LEU A 389 -21.28 -16.47 -18.31
N PHE A 390 -20.59 -15.39 -17.99
CA PHE A 390 -19.50 -14.83 -18.77
C PHE A 390 -18.32 -15.82 -18.88
N ILE A 391 -17.97 -16.50 -17.77
CA ILE A 391 -16.92 -17.52 -17.76
C ILE A 391 -17.39 -18.79 -18.48
N GLU A 392 -18.57 -19.33 -18.13
CA GLU A 392 -19.10 -20.56 -18.73
C GLU A 392 -19.35 -20.44 -20.25
N GLY A 393 -19.68 -19.25 -20.72
CA GLY A 393 -19.88 -18.96 -22.15
C GLY A 393 -18.59 -18.67 -22.92
N ASN A 394 -17.43 -18.76 -22.29
CA ASN A 394 -16.13 -18.41 -22.88
C ASN A 394 -16.10 -17.00 -23.50
N HIS A 395 -16.72 -16.03 -22.82
CA HIS A 395 -16.76 -14.65 -23.29
C HIS A 395 -15.57 -13.82 -22.82
N HIS A 396 -14.78 -14.32 -21.86
CA HIS A 396 -13.58 -13.64 -21.41
C HIS A 396 -12.44 -13.81 -22.45
N PRO A 397 -11.74 -12.73 -22.84
CA PRO A 397 -10.74 -12.81 -23.94
C PRO A 397 -9.51 -13.68 -23.58
N ASP A 398 -9.15 -13.78 -22.31
CA ASP A 398 -7.92 -14.46 -21.84
C ASP A 398 -8.22 -15.66 -20.91
N LEU A 399 -9.47 -16.12 -20.81
CA LEU A 399 -9.86 -17.23 -19.94
C LEU A 399 -10.86 -18.14 -20.65
N GLU A 400 -10.56 -19.42 -20.78
CA GLU A 400 -11.37 -20.40 -21.50
C GLU A 400 -11.71 -21.59 -20.61
N LEU A 401 -13.01 -21.92 -20.52
CA LEU A 401 -13.49 -23.14 -19.88
C LEU A 401 -13.42 -24.28 -20.89
N HIS A 402 -12.57 -25.27 -20.59
CA HIS A 402 -12.39 -26.45 -21.41
C HIS A 402 -13.42 -27.56 -21.11
N PRO A 403 -13.61 -28.52 -22.02
CA PRO A 403 -14.57 -29.62 -21.84
C PRO A 403 -14.32 -30.49 -20.63
N ASN A 404 -13.10 -30.55 -20.10
CA ASN A 404 -12.76 -31.25 -18.86
C ASN A 404 -13.18 -30.50 -17.59
N GLY A 405 -13.76 -29.31 -17.70
CA GLY A 405 -14.21 -28.48 -16.58
C GLY A 405 -13.13 -27.57 -16.00
N LEU A 406 -11.90 -27.56 -16.52
CA LEU A 406 -10.82 -26.69 -16.08
C LEU A 406 -10.78 -25.39 -16.89
N LEU A 407 -10.34 -24.34 -16.23
CA LEU A 407 -10.04 -23.05 -16.85
C LEU A 407 -8.61 -23.03 -17.40
N TYR A 408 -8.48 -22.55 -18.64
CA TYR A 408 -7.24 -22.38 -19.37
C TYR A 408 -6.95 -20.89 -19.62
N ALA A 409 -5.68 -20.48 -19.49
CA ALA A 409 -5.22 -19.14 -19.85
C ALA A 409 -3.84 -19.22 -20.52
N ASP A 410 -3.64 -18.52 -21.64
CA ASP A 410 -2.34 -18.47 -22.34
C ASP A 410 -1.44 -17.37 -21.74
N GLY A 411 -0.47 -17.80 -20.95
CA GLY A 411 0.52 -16.94 -20.28
C GLY A 411 1.92 -16.98 -20.89
N LYS A 412 2.10 -17.57 -22.08
CA LYS A 412 3.43 -17.73 -22.70
C LYS A 412 4.09 -16.41 -23.05
N ASN A 413 3.31 -15.45 -23.54
CA ASN A 413 3.81 -14.15 -24.01
C ASN A 413 3.21 -12.97 -23.25
N LYS A 414 2.23 -13.21 -22.39
CA LYS A 414 1.51 -12.20 -21.58
C LYS A 414 1.44 -12.69 -20.13
N ALA A 415 1.76 -11.83 -19.17
CA ALA A 415 1.54 -12.16 -17.77
C ALA A 415 0.05 -12.18 -17.44
N VAL A 416 -0.49 -13.34 -17.07
CA VAL A 416 -1.93 -13.55 -16.81
C VAL A 416 -2.25 -13.77 -15.34
N THR A 417 -1.24 -13.86 -14.48
CA THR A 417 -1.39 -14.12 -13.02
C THR A 417 -0.82 -13.00 -12.18
N TRP A 418 -0.93 -13.12 -10.86
CA TRP A 418 -0.29 -12.20 -9.92
C TRP A 418 1.26 -12.21 -10.04
N MET A 419 1.84 -13.31 -10.53
CA MET A 419 3.28 -13.40 -10.85
C MET A 419 3.56 -12.73 -12.20
N ASN A 420 3.46 -11.41 -12.24
CA ASN A 420 3.35 -10.60 -13.46
C ASN A 420 4.62 -9.83 -13.82
N SER A 421 5.77 -10.14 -13.21
CA SER A 421 7.04 -9.51 -13.59
C SER A 421 7.41 -9.82 -15.03
N THR A 422 7.85 -8.81 -15.76
CA THR A 422 8.29 -8.94 -17.14
C THR A 422 9.72 -8.45 -17.34
N ALA A 423 10.47 -9.14 -18.19
CA ALA A 423 11.79 -8.74 -18.63
C ALA A 423 11.84 -8.79 -20.17
N ASN A 424 12.34 -7.74 -20.81
CA ASN A 424 12.37 -7.62 -22.29
C ASN A 424 11.01 -7.88 -22.96
N GLY A 425 9.94 -7.42 -22.32
CA GLY A 425 8.56 -7.56 -22.84
C GLY A 425 7.94 -8.96 -22.70
N LYS A 426 8.61 -9.89 -21.99
CA LYS A 426 8.10 -11.24 -21.74
C LYS A 426 7.95 -11.53 -20.27
N PRO A 427 6.99 -12.37 -19.84
CA PRO A 427 6.89 -12.81 -18.45
C PRO A 427 8.19 -13.49 -17.98
N VAL A 428 8.67 -13.14 -16.80
CA VAL A 428 9.79 -13.83 -16.14
C VAL A 428 9.33 -15.21 -15.65
N VAL A 429 8.07 -15.33 -15.26
CA VAL A 429 7.43 -16.58 -14.89
C VAL A 429 6.25 -16.81 -15.84
N PRO A 430 6.47 -17.46 -17.01
CA PRO A 430 5.45 -17.65 -18.03
C PRO A 430 4.49 -18.76 -17.64
N ARG A 431 3.54 -18.47 -16.77
CA ARG A 431 2.52 -19.42 -16.32
C ARG A 431 1.41 -19.50 -17.35
N SER A 432 1.27 -20.64 -18.01
CA SER A 432 0.35 -20.88 -19.12
C SER A 432 -0.38 -22.21 -19.00
N GLY A 433 -1.55 -22.29 -19.55
CA GLY A 433 -2.36 -23.51 -19.57
C GLY A 433 -3.35 -23.57 -18.40
N TYR A 434 -3.46 -24.71 -17.79
CA TYR A 434 -4.20 -24.89 -16.55
C TYR A 434 -3.35 -24.38 -15.38
N ILE A 435 -3.80 -23.32 -14.74
CA ILE A 435 -3.10 -22.64 -13.65
C ILE A 435 -3.76 -23.05 -12.32
N VAL A 436 -2.96 -23.44 -11.33
CA VAL A 436 -3.47 -24.12 -10.13
C VAL A 436 -4.44 -23.25 -9.32
N GLU A 437 -4.11 -21.99 -9.05
CA GLU A 437 -5.00 -21.11 -8.29
C GLU A 437 -6.25 -20.71 -9.08
N PHE A 438 -6.20 -20.59 -10.40
CA PHE A 438 -7.38 -20.29 -11.20
C PHE A 438 -8.42 -21.42 -11.06
N ASN A 439 -7.95 -22.65 -11.13
CA ASN A 439 -8.82 -23.82 -11.04
C ASN A 439 -9.28 -24.10 -9.61
N ALA A 440 -8.49 -23.74 -8.59
CA ALA A 440 -8.92 -23.76 -7.21
C ALA A 440 -10.02 -22.72 -6.92
N LEU A 441 -9.84 -21.48 -7.40
CA LEU A 441 -10.84 -20.41 -7.33
C LEU A 441 -12.12 -20.78 -8.07
N TRP A 442 -11.98 -21.37 -9.27
CA TRP A 442 -13.11 -21.83 -10.07
C TRP A 442 -13.94 -22.89 -9.36
N TYR A 443 -13.30 -23.92 -8.83
CA TYR A 443 -13.99 -24.94 -8.04
C TYR A 443 -14.73 -24.33 -6.82
N ASN A 444 -14.06 -23.44 -6.10
CA ASN A 444 -14.66 -22.72 -4.99
C ASN A 444 -15.88 -21.88 -5.42
N ALA A 445 -15.77 -21.17 -6.56
CA ALA A 445 -16.86 -20.36 -7.12
C ALA A 445 -18.06 -21.22 -7.51
N LEU A 446 -17.85 -22.35 -8.19
CA LEU A 446 -18.90 -23.29 -8.57
C LEU A 446 -19.70 -23.79 -7.36
N CYS A 447 -19.00 -24.23 -6.32
CA CYS A 447 -19.64 -24.71 -5.09
C CYS A 447 -20.37 -23.61 -4.34
N PHE A 448 -19.78 -22.41 -4.23
CA PHE A 448 -20.42 -21.25 -3.59
C PHE A 448 -21.69 -20.84 -4.33
N CYS A 449 -21.62 -20.73 -5.66
CA CYS A 449 -22.78 -20.38 -6.49
C CYS A 449 -23.88 -21.46 -6.45
N ALA A 450 -23.52 -22.74 -6.37
CA ALA A 450 -24.48 -23.81 -6.18
C ALA A 450 -25.23 -23.66 -4.85
N ALA A 451 -24.52 -23.29 -3.75
CA ALA A 451 -25.15 -23.01 -2.47
C ALA A 451 -26.08 -21.78 -2.49
N LEU A 452 -25.77 -20.78 -3.31
CA LEU A 452 -26.68 -19.63 -3.53
C LEU A 452 -27.93 -20.03 -4.34
N CYS A 453 -27.77 -20.90 -5.37
CA CYS A 453 -28.90 -21.42 -6.14
C CYS A 453 -29.86 -22.27 -5.30
N GLU A 454 -29.34 -23.00 -4.32
CA GLU A 454 -30.15 -23.74 -3.36
C GLU A 454 -31.09 -22.81 -2.56
N LEU A 455 -30.57 -21.69 -2.06
CA LEU A 455 -31.37 -20.68 -1.36
C LEU A 455 -32.45 -20.02 -2.24
N GLU A 456 -32.17 -19.86 -3.53
CA GLU A 456 -33.13 -19.34 -4.51
C GLU A 456 -34.17 -20.39 -4.98
N GLY A 457 -34.00 -21.67 -4.60
CA GLY A 457 -34.82 -22.77 -5.11
C GLY A 457 -34.61 -23.11 -6.59
N LYS A 458 -33.47 -22.71 -7.18
CA LYS A 458 -33.09 -22.94 -8.59
C LYS A 458 -32.43 -24.29 -8.79
N GLN A 459 -33.17 -25.37 -8.63
CA GLN A 459 -32.67 -26.75 -8.60
C GLN A 459 -31.89 -27.15 -9.84
N GLU A 460 -32.41 -26.84 -11.05
CA GLU A 460 -31.72 -27.18 -12.31
C GLU A 460 -30.35 -26.49 -12.42
N ARG A 461 -30.27 -25.23 -12.05
CA ARG A 461 -29.01 -24.48 -12.07
C ARG A 461 -28.04 -24.99 -11.01
N GLN A 462 -28.53 -25.29 -9.82
CA GLN A 462 -27.74 -25.90 -8.75
C GLN A 462 -27.13 -27.22 -9.20
N GLN A 463 -27.95 -28.11 -9.78
CA GLN A 463 -27.50 -29.43 -10.26
C GLN A 463 -26.40 -29.27 -11.34
N HIS A 464 -26.60 -28.38 -12.32
CA HIS A 464 -25.60 -28.09 -13.35
C HIS A 464 -24.26 -27.64 -12.75
N LEU A 465 -24.29 -26.71 -11.78
CA LEU A 465 -23.06 -26.22 -11.13
C LEU A 465 -22.36 -27.30 -10.31
N LEU A 466 -23.11 -28.20 -9.63
CA LEU A 466 -22.54 -29.31 -8.87
C LEU A 466 -21.92 -30.37 -9.79
N GLU A 467 -22.55 -30.68 -10.93
CA GLU A 467 -22.00 -31.60 -11.92
C GLU A 467 -20.69 -31.04 -12.54
N LEU A 468 -20.68 -29.74 -12.85
CA LEU A 468 -19.47 -29.08 -13.34
C LEU A 468 -18.39 -29.04 -12.24
N ALA A 469 -18.75 -28.78 -11.00
CA ALA A 469 -17.82 -28.81 -9.86
C ALA A 469 -17.18 -30.20 -9.69
N GLU A 470 -17.97 -31.29 -9.74
CA GLU A 470 -17.43 -32.65 -9.60
C GLU A 470 -16.46 -32.97 -10.76
N LYS A 471 -16.82 -32.60 -12.01
CA LYS A 471 -15.94 -32.73 -13.17
C LYS A 471 -14.64 -31.93 -12.98
N THR A 472 -14.74 -30.66 -12.53
CA THR A 472 -13.59 -29.80 -12.24
C THR A 472 -12.70 -30.42 -11.18
N LYS A 473 -13.27 -30.96 -10.10
CA LYS A 473 -12.54 -31.62 -9.00
C LYS A 473 -11.75 -32.83 -9.51
N GLN A 474 -12.37 -33.70 -10.26
CA GLN A 474 -11.68 -34.89 -10.81
C GLN A 474 -10.53 -34.46 -11.72
N SER A 475 -10.79 -33.56 -12.66
CA SER A 475 -9.78 -33.05 -13.57
C SER A 475 -8.67 -32.27 -12.85
N PHE A 476 -8.99 -31.55 -11.76
CA PHE A 476 -8.00 -30.87 -10.93
C PHE A 476 -7.02 -31.85 -10.29
N LEU A 477 -7.53 -32.92 -9.69
CA LEU A 477 -6.70 -33.96 -9.09
C LEU A 477 -5.82 -34.65 -10.11
N ASP A 478 -6.39 -35.03 -11.25
CA ASP A 478 -5.66 -35.72 -12.33
C ASP A 478 -4.58 -34.82 -12.97
N THR A 479 -4.80 -33.50 -12.97
CA THR A 479 -3.88 -32.54 -13.63
C THR A 479 -2.79 -32.06 -12.68
N PHE A 480 -3.13 -31.71 -11.45
CA PHE A 480 -2.20 -31.00 -10.56
C PHE A 480 -1.56 -31.83 -9.47
N LEU A 481 -2.23 -32.87 -8.97
CA LEU A 481 -1.70 -33.64 -7.86
C LEU A 481 -0.62 -34.61 -8.35
N ASN A 482 0.61 -34.43 -7.85
CA ASN A 482 1.72 -35.30 -8.21
C ASN A 482 1.96 -36.46 -7.22
N GLU A 483 2.83 -37.38 -7.59
CA GLU A 483 3.14 -38.57 -6.77
C GLU A 483 3.78 -38.25 -5.41
N TYR A 484 4.36 -37.02 -5.24
CA TYR A 484 4.94 -36.57 -3.97
C TYR A 484 3.91 -35.91 -3.06
N GLY A 485 2.64 -35.77 -3.50
CA GLY A 485 1.52 -35.23 -2.73
C GLY A 485 1.47 -33.72 -2.65
N TYR A 486 2.13 -33.01 -3.55
CA TYR A 486 1.92 -31.55 -3.74
C TYR A 486 1.36 -31.25 -5.12
N LEU A 487 1.13 -29.98 -5.45
CA LEU A 487 0.48 -29.59 -6.70
C LEU A 487 1.48 -28.93 -7.65
N TYR A 488 1.41 -29.32 -8.92
CA TYR A 488 2.07 -28.56 -9.99
C TYR A 488 1.57 -27.14 -10.03
N ASP A 489 2.42 -26.18 -10.37
CA ASP A 489 2.05 -24.76 -10.43
C ASP A 489 1.17 -24.45 -11.64
N TYR A 490 1.52 -25.00 -12.81
CA TYR A 490 0.69 -24.99 -14.01
C TYR A 490 1.00 -26.19 -14.92
N VAL A 491 0.06 -26.50 -15.81
CA VAL A 491 0.18 -27.57 -16.81
C VAL A 491 -0.34 -27.06 -18.17
N ASP A 492 0.51 -27.10 -19.20
CA ASP A 492 0.17 -26.72 -20.56
C ASP A 492 0.61 -27.82 -21.56
N GLY A 493 -0.29 -28.74 -21.85
CA GLY A 493 0.02 -29.94 -22.62
C GLY A 493 1.08 -30.79 -21.92
N ASN A 494 2.23 -30.93 -22.58
CA ASN A 494 3.38 -31.68 -22.03
C ASN A 494 4.30 -30.85 -21.12
N MET A 495 4.05 -29.54 -21.04
CA MET A 495 4.79 -28.67 -20.12
C MET A 495 4.16 -28.71 -18.73
N ILE A 496 4.89 -29.20 -17.76
CA ILE A 496 4.46 -29.33 -16.39
C ILE A 496 5.47 -28.57 -15.50
N ASP A 497 5.00 -27.60 -14.74
CA ASP A 497 5.85 -26.90 -13.78
C ASP A 497 5.87 -27.61 -12.42
N TRP A 498 6.99 -28.26 -12.13
CA TRP A 498 7.29 -28.96 -10.89
C TRP A 498 7.77 -28.05 -9.76
N SER A 499 7.94 -26.77 -10.04
CA SER A 499 8.45 -25.82 -9.05
C SER A 499 7.55 -25.77 -7.83
N VAL A 500 8.14 -25.83 -6.65
CA VAL A 500 7.40 -25.61 -5.41
C VAL A 500 7.19 -24.10 -5.26
N ARG A 501 5.96 -23.67 -5.56
CA ARG A 501 5.48 -22.29 -5.49
C ARG A 501 4.30 -22.16 -4.53
N PRO A 502 4.06 -20.97 -3.98
CA PRO A 502 3.04 -20.78 -2.94
C PRO A 502 1.59 -20.88 -3.45
N ASN A 503 1.36 -20.91 -4.76
CA ASN A 503 0.02 -20.90 -5.34
C ASN A 503 -0.80 -22.13 -4.97
N MET A 504 -0.16 -23.23 -4.60
CA MET A 504 -0.82 -24.43 -4.09
C MET A 504 -1.48 -24.26 -2.71
N ILE A 505 -1.24 -23.11 -2.02
CA ILE A 505 -1.87 -22.84 -0.73
C ILE A 505 -3.36 -22.52 -0.86
N PHE A 506 -3.78 -21.94 -1.99
CA PHE A 506 -5.16 -21.50 -2.17
C PHE A 506 -6.19 -22.62 -2.08
N PRO A 507 -6.04 -23.78 -2.77
CA PRO A 507 -6.98 -24.88 -2.61
C PRO A 507 -6.98 -25.48 -1.20
N VAL A 508 -5.95 -25.25 -0.38
CA VAL A 508 -5.95 -25.65 1.03
C VAL A 508 -6.73 -24.67 1.90
N ALA A 509 -6.64 -23.38 1.61
CA ALA A 509 -7.25 -22.30 2.39
C ALA A 509 -8.73 -22.07 2.08
N PHE A 510 -9.18 -22.27 0.83
CA PHE A 510 -10.56 -21.98 0.43
C PHE A 510 -11.60 -22.84 1.15
N ASP A 511 -12.82 -22.31 1.30
CA ASP A 511 -13.92 -23.00 1.97
C ASP A 511 -14.34 -24.26 1.21
N TYR A 512 -14.42 -24.15 -0.11
CA TYR A 512 -14.65 -25.30 -0.99
C TYR A 512 -13.33 -25.67 -1.70
N SER A 513 -12.91 -26.90 -1.51
CA SER A 513 -11.62 -27.39 -1.98
C SER A 513 -11.76 -28.70 -2.73
N PRO A 514 -11.07 -28.88 -3.87
CA PRO A 514 -11.03 -30.16 -4.54
C PRO A 514 -10.18 -31.21 -3.80
N LEU A 515 -9.38 -30.80 -2.80
CA LEU A 515 -8.46 -31.67 -2.08
C LEU A 515 -9.13 -32.35 -0.86
N SER A 516 -8.78 -33.61 -0.62
CA SER A 516 -9.09 -34.29 0.63
C SER A 516 -8.28 -33.72 1.81
N GLN A 517 -8.68 -34.02 3.05
CA GLN A 517 -7.97 -33.55 4.24
C GLN A 517 -6.49 -33.99 4.27
N ASP A 518 -6.19 -35.22 3.84
CA ASP A 518 -4.82 -35.73 3.81
C ASP A 518 -3.99 -35.06 2.70
N GLN A 519 -4.60 -34.80 1.55
CA GLN A 519 -3.95 -34.03 0.48
C GLN A 519 -3.64 -32.60 0.93
N LYS A 520 -4.59 -31.91 1.58
CA LYS A 520 -4.38 -30.58 2.18
C LYS A 520 -3.22 -30.56 3.16
N LYS A 521 -3.10 -31.55 4.05
CA LYS A 521 -1.98 -31.65 4.99
C LYS A 521 -0.65 -31.76 4.28
N LYS A 522 -0.54 -32.64 3.27
CA LYS A 522 0.70 -32.80 2.48
C LYS A 522 1.11 -31.52 1.77
N VAL A 523 0.16 -30.82 1.14
CA VAL A 523 0.41 -29.53 0.50
C VAL A 523 0.86 -28.47 1.51
N LEU A 524 0.18 -28.38 2.65
CA LEU A 524 0.58 -27.43 3.70
C LEU A 524 1.97 -27.75 4.25
N ASP A 525 2.30 -29.02 4.43
CA ASP A 525 3.61 -29.45 4.95
C ASP A 525 4.76 -29.05 4.01
N ILE A 526 4.60 -29.19 2.70
CA ILE A 526 5.63 -28.74 1.76
C ILE A 526 5.75 -27.22 1.72
N CYS A 527 4.64 -26.48 1.77
CA CYS A 527 4.64 -25.01 1.89
C CYS A 527 5.39 -24.58 3.17
N THR A 528 5.13 -25.25 4.29
CA THR A 528 5.81 -24.97 5.57
C THR A 528 7.31 -25.21 5.47
N ARG A 529 7.71 -26.33 4.91
CA ARG A 529 9.12 -26.76 4.84
C ARG A 529 9.97 -25.92 3.90
N GLU A 530 9.41 -25.50 2.77
CA GLU A 530 10.19 -24.89 1.69
C GLU A 530 9.90 -23.40 1.47
N LEU A 531 8.71 -22.93 1.82
CA LEU A 531 8.30 -21.58 1.47
C LEU A 531 8.12 -20.64 2.67
N LEU A 532 7.79 -21.16 3.84
CA LEU A 532 7.48 -20.33 5.00
C LEU A 532 8.70 -19.54 5.48
N THR A 533 8.48 -18.24 5.69
CA THR A 533 9.42 -17.31 6.31
C THR A 533 8.71 -16.53 7.42
N PRO A 534 9.43 -15.77 8.26
CA PRO A 534 8.79 -14.85 9.21
C PRO A 534 7.99 -13.71 8.55
N LYS A 535 8.13 -13.52 7.23
CA LYS A 535 7.52 -12.43 6.45
C LYS A 535 6.58 -12.93 5.34
N GLY A 536 6.04 -14.13 5.47
CA GLY A 536 5.13 -14.73 4.49
C GLY A 536 5.73 -15.91 3.74
N LEU A 537 5.14 -16.27 2.61
CA LEU A 537 5.62 -17.38 1.79
C LEU A 537 6.57 -16.89 0.68
N ARG A 538 7.66 -17.61 0.48
CA ARG A 538 8.53 -17.42 -0.69
C ARG A 538 7.77 -17.70 -1.97
N SER A 539 8.01 -16.91 -3.00
CA SER A 539 7.43 -17.10 -4.34
C SER A 539 8.02 -18.30 -5.11
N LEU A 540 9.15 -18.83 -4.65
CA LEU A 540 9.82 -20.02 -5.19
C LEU A 540 10.62 -20.69 -4.08
N SER A 541 10.64 -22.03 -4.09
CA SER A 541 11.48 -22.80 -3.17
C SER A 541 12.98 -22.57 -3.40
N PRO A 542 13.80 -22.48 -2.32
CA PRO A 542 15.26 -22.41 -2.41
C PRO A 542 15.89 -23.60 -3.14
N LYS A 543 15.19 -24.71 -3.30
CA LYS A 543 15.65 -25.90 -4.01
C LYS A 543 15.45 -25.85 -5.52
N SER A 544 14.67 -24.86 -6.00
CA SER A 544 14.35 -24.72 -7.41
C SER A 544 15.45 -23.98 -8.16
N GLY A 545 15.71 -24.40 -9.40
CA GLY A 545 16.55 -23.63 -10.32
C GLY A 545 15.98 -22.24 -10.56
N GLY A 546 16.82 -21.22 -10.63
CA GLY A 546 16.38 -19.83 -10.79
C GLY A 546 15.97 -19.14 -9.48
N TYR A 547 16.15 -19.76 -8.31
CA TYR A 547 15.92 -19.12 -7.02
C TYR A 547 16.75 -17.85 -6.87
N ASN A 548 16.07 -16.71 -6.71
CA ASN A 548 16.65 -15.37 -6.60
C ASN A 548 15.91 -14.58 -5.52
N PRO A 549 16.29 -14.75 -4.24
CA PRO A 549 15.51 -14.28 -3.11
C PRO A 549 15.72 -12.82 -2.73
N VAL A 550 16.68 -12.10 -3.33
CA VAL A 550 17.07 -10.74 -2.92
C VAL A 550 16.67 -9.72 -3.98
N TYR A 551 15.78 -8.79 -3.59
CA TYR A 551 15.23 -7.78 -4.49
C TYR A 551 16.02 -6.46 -4.41
N VAL A 552 17.15 -6.39 -5.10
CA VAL A 552 18.08 -5.24 -5.08
C VAL A 552 18.64 -4.93 -6.48
N GLY A 553 19.30 -3.79 -6.61
CA GLY A 553 19.99 -3.38 -7.81
C GLY A 553 19.10 -2.73 -8.88
N PRO A 554 19.59 -2.62 -10.14
CA PRO A 554 18.85 -2.05 -11.24
C PRO A 554 17.61 -2.86 -11.60
N GLN A 555 16.67 -2.23 -12.34
CA GLN A 555 15.36 -2.81 -12.63
C GLN A 555 15.45 -4.21 -13.26
N SER A 556 16.35 -4.40 -14.22
CA SER A 556 16.56 -5.71 -14.85
C SER A 556 16.84 -6.84 -13.86
N GLN A 557 17.64 -6.57 -12.83
CA GLN A 557 17.92 -7.56 -11.78
C GLN A 557 16.71 -7.78 -10.87
N ARG A 558 16.02 -6.72 -10.51
CA ARG A 558 14.83 -6.78 -9.64
C ARG A 558 13.67 -7.51 -10.31
N ASP A 559 13.46 -7.31 -11.61
CA ASP A 559 12.40 -7.98 -12.37
C ASP A 559 12.56 -9.51 -12.33
N TYR A 560 13.82 -10.00 -12.39
CA TYR A 560 14.11 -11.43 -12.25
C TYR A 560 14.02 -11.97 -10.82
N ALA A 561 14.06 -11.11 -9.79
CA ALA A 561 13.91 -11.52 -8.40
C ALA A 561 12.46 -11.50 -7.92
N TYR A 562 11.61 -10.67 -8.53
CA TYR A 562 10.30 -10.26 -8.03
C TYR A 562 9.37 -11.42 -7.65
N HIS A 563 9.36 -12.51 -8.43
CA HIS A 563 8.58 -13.73 -8.17
C HIS A 563 9.44 -15.01 -8.17
N GLN A 564 10.71 -14.90 -7.87
CA GLN A 564 11.67 -16.02 -7.95
C GLN A 564 12.35 -16.32 -6.60
N GLY A 565 11.65 -16.10 -5.50
CA GLY A 565 12.15 -16.44 -4.17
C GLY A 565 11.91 -15.40 -3.09
N THR A 566 11.49 -14.19 -3.45
CA THR A 566 11.03 -13.17 -2.50
C THR A 566 9.83 -13.65 -1.70
N ALA A 567 9.68 -13.18 -0.46
CA ALA A 567 8.59 -13.55 0.42
C ALA A 567 7.43 -12.52 0.35
N TRP A 568 6.21 -13.02 0.34
CA TRP A 568 4.99 -12.24 0.17
C TRP A 568 4.04 -12.43 1.38
N PRO A 569 3.81 -11.38 2.18
CA PRO A 569 2.96 -11.46 3.38
C PRO A 569 1.52 -11.88 3.11
N TRP A 570 0.89 -11.44 2.02
CA TRP A 570 -0.50 -11.77 1.72
C TRP A 570 -0.72 -13.28 1.56
N LEU A 571 0.24 -14.00 1.00
CA LEU A 571 0.23 -15.46 0.94
C LEU A 571 0.37 -16.10 2.33
N GLY A 572 1.05 -15.39 3.25
CA GLY A 572 1.12 -15.78 4.66
C GLY A 572 -0.26 -15.77 5.34
N GLY A 573 -1.14 -14.83 4.97
CA GLY A 573 -2.53 -14.81 5.45
C GLY A 573 -3.29 -16.07 5.06
N PHE A 574 -3.25 -16.47 3.78
CA PHE A 574 -3.84 -17.72 3.31
C PHE A 574 -3.19 -18.97 3.94
N TYR A 575 -1.87 -18.95 4.16
CA TYR A 575 -1.20 -20.02 4.88
C TYR A 575 -1.70 -20.17 6.32
N MET A 576 -1.91 -19.06 7.03
CA MET A 576 -2.46 -19.06 8.38
C MET A 576 -3.90 -19.57 8.40
N GLU A 577 -4.73 -19.12 7.47
CA GLU A 577 -6.10 -19.65 7.29
C GLU A 577 -6.10 -21.16 7.05
N ALA A 578 -5.29 -21.65 6.11
CA ALA A 578 -5.15 -23.08 5.82
C ALA A 578 -4.73 -23.86 7.07
N SER A 579 -3.77 -23.34 7.83
CA SER A 579 -3.30 -23.98 9.07
C SER A 579 -4.38 -24.04 10.15
N LEU A 580 -5.12 -22.95 10.35
CA LEU A 580 -6.23 -22.90 11.33
C LEU A 580 -7.38 -23.83 10.95
N LYS A 581 -7.75 -23.89 9.67
CA LYS A 581 -8.80 -24.81 9.19
C LYS A 581 -8.43 -26.27 9.37
N LEU A 582 -7.16 -26.66 9.17
CA LEU A 582 -6.68 -28.04 9.29
C LEU A 582 -6.43 -28.48 10.74
N TYR A 583 -5.85 -27.61 11.54
CA TYR A 583 -5.34 -27.97 12.87
C TYR A 583 -6.04 -27.26 14.02
N ARG A 584 -6.93 -26.32 13.72
CA ARG A 584 -7.74 -25.57 14.69
C ARG A 584 -6.88 -25.05 15.85
N ARG A 585 -7.35 -25.16 17.07
CA ARG A 585 -6.69 -24.66 18.30
C ARG A 585 -5.26 -25.16 18.49
N THR A 586 -4.90 -26.31 17.94
CA THR A 586 -3.52 -26.84 18.09
C THR A 586 -2.47 -26.02 17.36
N ARG A 587 -2.88 -25.14 16.44
CA ARG A 587 -1.97 -24.24 15.68
C ARG A 587 -1.94 -22.81 16.18
N LEU A 588 -2.77 -22.41 17.13
CA LEU A 588 -2.87 -21.02 17.60
C LEU A 588 -1.50 -20.44 17.98
N SER A 589 -0.79 -21.08 18.92
CA SER A 589 0.55 -20.57 19.35
C SER A 589 1.59 -20.51 18.23
N PHE A 590 1.46 -21.35 17.21
CA PHE A 590 2.32 -21.28 16.04
C PHE A 590 2.00 -20.05 15.19
N ILE A 591 0.72 -19.79 14.96
CA ILE A 591 0.25 -18.63 14.18
C ILE A 591 0.56 -17.31 14.93
N GLU A 592 0.33 -17.27 16.25
CA GLU A 592 0.72 -16.11 17.07
C GLU A 592 2.20 -15.77 16.93
N ARG A 593 3.08 -16.77 16.91
CA ARG A 593 4.51 -16.57 16.66
C ARG A 593 4.83 -16.08 15.26
N GLN A 594 4.04 -16.48 14.24
CA GLN A 594 4.19 -15.92 12.90
C GLN A 594 3.80 -14.44 12.86
N MET A 595 2.79 -14.01 13.65
CA MET A 595 2.38 -12.61 13.76
C MET A 595 3.48 -11.70 14.30
N VAL A 596 4.37 -12.19 15.17
CA VAL A 596 5.53 -11.42 15.69
C VAL A 596 6.40 -10.89 14.55
N GLY A 597 6.60 -11.68 13.49
CA GLY A 597 7.37 -11.23 12.32
C GLY A 597 6.78 -10.01 11.61
N TYR A 598 5.47 -9.85 11.64
CA TYR A 598 4.77 -8.69 11.07
C TYR A 598 4.65 -7.54 12.08
N GLU A 599 4.51 -7.85 13.37
CA GLU A 599 4.50 -6.85 14.42
C GLU A 599 5.83 -6.07 14.49
N ASP A 600 6.96 -6.75 14.38
CA ASP A 600 8.27 -6.12 14.30
C ASP A 600 8.36 -5.10 13.15
N GLU A 601 7.68 -5.38 12.02
CA GLU A 601 7.69 -4.50 10.85
C GLU A 601 7.06 -3.15 11.10
N MET A 602 6.14 -3.03 12.06
CA MET A 602 5.48 -1.76 12.40
C MET A 602 6.46 -0.65 12.77
N SER A 603 7.65 -0.99 13.25
CA SER A 603 8.70 -0.04 13.67
C SER A 603 9.94 -0.04 12.79
N TYR A 604 9.97 -0.82 11.70
CA TYR A 604 11.24 -1.08 10.99
C TYR A 604 11.40 -0.27 9.69
N HIS A 605 10.47 -0.39 8.75
CA HIS A 605 10.52 0.31 7.45
C HIS A 605 9.59 1.52 7.41
N CYS A 606 8.44 1.37 6.77
CA CYS A 606 7.38 2.36 6.83
C CYS A 606 6.56 2.11 8.09
N LEU A 607 6.53 3.09 8.98
CA LEU A 607 5.92 2.91 10.30
C LEU A 607 4.43 2.57 10.22
N GLY A 608 4.04 1.53 10.97
CA GLY A 608 2.66 1.13 11.15
C GLY A 608 2.01 0.48 9.93
N THR A 609 2.80 -0.03 8.97
CA THR A 609 2.30 -0.71 7.76
C THR A 609 3.24 -1.83 7.32
N ILE A 610 2.91 -2.52 6.23
CA ILE A 610 3.66 -3.67 5.72
C ILE A 610 4.10 -3.38 4.27
N SER A 611 5.40 -3.56 3.99
CA SER A 611 5.98 -3.44 2.66
C SER A 611 5.42 -4.48 1.68
N GLU A 612 5.55 -4.23 0.38
CA GLU A 612 5.00 -5.08 -0.69
C GLU A 612 5.55 -6.51 -0.66
N LEU A 613 6.85 -6.64 -0.54
CA LEU A 613 7.53 -7.93 -0.48
C LEU A 613 8.78 -7.83 0.41
N PHE A 614 9.33 -8.99 0.74
CA PHE A 614 10.53 -9.12 1.54
C PHE A 614 11.54 -10.00 0.83
N ASP A 615 12.84 -9.77 1.09
CA ASP A 615 13.85 -10.72 0.66
C ASP A 615 13.51 -12.11 1.22
N GLY A 616 13.70 -13.16 0.42
CA GLY A 616 13.36 -14.53 0.83
C GLY A 616 14.37 -15.18 1.76
N ASN A 617 15.52 -14.53 1.97
CA ASN A 617 16.58 -14.96 2.88
C ASN A 617 16.83 -13.92 3.99
N PRO A 618 17.36 -14.32 5.16
CA PRO A 618 17.74 -13.39 6.21
C PRO A 618 18.65 -12.25 5.68
N PRO A 619 18.44 -11.01 6.17
CA PRO A 619 17.59 -10.59 7.27
C PRO A 619 16.10 -10.35 6.91
N PHE A 620 15.61 -10.81 5.77
CA PHE A 620 14.22 -10.63 5.30
C PHE A 620 13.82 -9.16 5.20
N SER A 621 14.63 -8.37 4.53
CA SER A 621 14.41 -6.93 4.39
C SER A 621 13.18 -6.62 3.54
N GLY A 622 12.35 -5.67 3.98
CA GLY A 622 11.22 -5.15 3.21
C GLY A 622 11.69 -4.41 1.96
N ARG A 623 10.97 -4.61 0.85
CA ARG A 623 11.34 -4.09 -0.47
C ARG A 623 10.11 -3.56 -1.20
N CYS A 624 10.39 -2.86 -2.29
CA CYS A 624 9.43 -2.36 -3.26
C CYS A 624 8.53 -1.27 -2.67
N ALA A 625 7.20 -1.36 -2.81
CA ALA A 625 6.27 -0.39 -2.23
C ALA A 625 6.35 -0.43 -0.70
N ILE A 626 6.34 0.75 -0.09
CA ILE A 626 6.52 0.89 1.37
C ILE A 626 5.29 0.47 2.17
N SER A 627 4.13 0.44 1.51
CA SER A 627 2.85 0.04 2.09
C SER A 627 2.02 -0.62 1.01
N PHE A 628 1.52 -1.84 1.24
CA PHE A 628 0.86 -2.65 0.23
C PHE A 628 -0.47 -3.24 0.72
N ALA A 629 -1.53 -2.97 -0.04
CA ALA A 629 -2.92 -3.24 0.38
C ALA A 629 -3.18 -4.72 0.66
N MET A 630 -2.81 -5.64 -0.26
CA MET A 630 -3.03 -7.07 -0.08
C MET A 630 -2.36 -7.62 1.19
N ASN A 631 -1.15 -7.11 1.52
CA ASN A 631 -0.43 -7.57 2.69
C ASN A 631 -1.12 -7.15 4.00
N VAL A 632 -1.49 -5.87 4.09
CA VAL A 632 -2.22 -5.36 5.27
C VAL A 632 -3.57 -6.07 5.40
N ALA A 633 -4.29 -6.24 4.29
CA ALA A 633 -5.58 -6.92 4.24
C ALA A 633 -5.52 -8.36 4.77
N GLU A 634 -4.58 -9.14 4.27
CA GLU A 634 -4.49 -10.56 4.60
C GLU A 634 -3.98 -10.80 6.02
N ILE A 635 -3.14 -9.91 6.56
CA ILE A 635 -2.74 -9.99 7.96
C ILE A 635 -3.88 -9.57 8.89
N LEU A 636 -4.68 -8.54 8.54
CA LEU A 636 -5.90 -8.20 9.29
C LEU A 636 -6.91 -9.37 9.30
N ARG A 637 -7.12 -10.00 8.13
CA ARG A 637 -8.01 -11.17 8.02
C ARG A 637 -7.48 -12.36 8.84
N ALA A 638 -6.17 -12.56 8.87
CA ALA A 638 -5.55 -13.61 9.67
C ALA A 638 -5.68 -13.34 11.19
N LEU A 639 -5.60 -12.08 11.63
CA LEU A 639 -5.84 -11.69 13.03
C LEU A 639 -7.29 -11.95 13.43
N GLU A 640 -8.25 -11.59 12.59
CA GLU A 640 -9.67 -11.89 12.80
C GLU A 640 -9.93 -13.39 12.90
N LEU A 641 -9.34 -14.19 11.99
CA LEU A 641 -9.46 -15.66 12.05
C LEU A 641 -8.83 -16.23 13.32
N LEU A 642 -7.66 -15.71 13.74
CA LEU A 642 -7.01 -16.13 14.97
C LEU A 642 -7.92 -15.93 16.18
N ASP A 643 -8.57 -14.76 16.27
CA ASP A 643 -9.54 -14.46 17.32
C ASP A 643 -10.75 -15.42 17.27
N LYS A 644 -11.35 -15.63 16.09
CA LYS A 644 -12.48 -16.57 15.91
C LYS A 644 -12.15 -18.02 16.30
N TYR A 645 -10.89 -18.45 16.20
CA TYR A 645 -10.48 -19.82 16.60
C TYR A 645 -10.04 -19.93 18.07
N GLN A 646 -9.83 -18.83 18.78
CA GLN A 646 -9.55 -18.84 20.22
C GLN A 646 -10.81 -19.20 21.04
N TYR A 647 -11.97 -18.78 20.62
CA TYR A 647 -13.28 -19.02 21.22
C TYR A 647 -14.04 -20.13 20.50
#